data_f698d193bdabf3ddbeef921700cff811
#
_entry.id   f698d193bdabf3ddbeef921700cff811
#
_cell.length_a   1.000
_cell.length_b   1.000
_cell.length_c   1.000
_cell.angle_alpha   90.00
_cell.angle_beta   90.00
_cell.angle_gamma   90.00
#
_symmetry.space_group_name_H-M   'P 1'
#
loop_
_entity.id
_entity.type
_entity.pdbx_description
1 polymer ?
#
loop_
_entity_poly.entity_id
_entity_poly.type
_entity_poly.pdbx_seq_one_letter_code
_entity_poly.pdbx_strand_id
1 'polypeptide(L)'
;MSKKNLFIVFLAFSSFCFAATPKFSPNSVSVYGPVKVQKPLIIDSTDVKGKKYSDDNLLATSINFPGQEKFTNVLFVDTAGYYRLTKPTTGNVFYLVSIYVNSDRYAKAKIKVKSPDRFELYINDKKETDKKTTEDNLKDAKTAEADLNGNVRGTRVLLKYLVSEKSKSESAFQITIEPDKQDSAAVYSFDKKGLRPVTIEDILIGKRVSNVSVSPGGKFVLINYNTTDNEGKVSYQVEVIETKQNKVIFSENSNRTQLGWMPKSDILRYFLDTDNGRSLYTLNPLTGKTTLVASNLPKVNYMFSPEEKYLYYSKEEKMEPKSPKGLNRLMSPEDRQDYYRSRYFTYQYDLASGLSQQLTYGMNTASISDISRDGRYLLIRTSMETVTEQPFSKNTLIMLDLETMKTDTIWKNEKFAGGADFSPDGKQLLISGGPDAFNGIGLNIKPGQIANSYDTQAFIMNLATRSIDPITKNFNPSVEDLWWNKKDNCVYMRVQDKDCLAVYRYTPLTRKFEKLPLKEDLVRSFSMADEALIAAYSGNGLRNSTRAYVLNLKNQQSILVADPYEPRLSKLELGEVNDWNFTAADGTVIEGRCYLPPHFDPAKKYPLIVYYYGGTSPTQRTFESTYPLQVYAGMDYVVYAINPSGTTGYGQEFAARHVNAWGKMTADEIIEGTRQFVAAHPYVDGKKMACIGASYGGFMTQYLITRTDMFAAAVSHAGISSLTSYWGEGYWGYTYSAGASTGSYPWNNKELYTEQSPLYNADKIKTPLLLLHGTADTNVPPGESIQMYTALKILGKPVEFVQVESENHIILDFKKRIEWNHTIYAWFAKWLKNDSGWWNELYGDK
;
A
#
# COMPACT_ATOMS: atom_id res chain seq x y z
N MET A 1 60.45 -32.45 54.07
CA MET A 1 59.13 -32.38 54.72
C MET A 1 58.05 -31.87 53.68
N SER A 2 57.29 -32.77 53.14
CA SER A 2 56.28 -32.56 52.11
C SER A 2 54.96 -32.21 52.75
N LYS A 3 54.32 -31.06 52.27
CA LYS A 3 52.91 -30.78 52.51
C LYS A 3 52.16 -31.03 51.25
N LYS A 4 51.36 -32.09 51.25
CA LYS A 4 50.38 -32.36 50.18
C LYS A 4 49.13 -31.45 50.40
N ASN A 5 48.78 -30.59 49.42
CA ASN A 5 47.51 -29.91 49.38
C ASN A 5 46.48 -30.76 48.66
N LEU A 6 45.40 -31.09 49.38
CA LEU A 6 44.26 -31.84 48.93
C LEU A 6 43.25 -30.80 48.30
N PHE A 7 43.09 -30.82 46.96
CA PHE A 7 42.04 -30.05 46.30
C PHE A 7 40.71 -30.85 46.31
N ILE A 8 39.76 -30.40 47.08
CA ILE A 8 38.38 -30.91 47.04
C ILE A 8 37.63 -30.16 45.91
N VAL A 9 37.33 -30.90 44.83
CA VAL A 9 36.44 -30.38 43.74
C VAL A 9 35.01 -30.58 44.20
N PHE A 10 34.32 -29.48 44.48
CA PHE A 10 32.89 -29.47 44.65
C PHE A 10 32.23 -29.54 43.26
N LEU A 11 31.73 -30.69 42.88
CA LEU A 11 30.79 -30.87 41.76
C LEU A 11 29.42 -30.33 42.20
N ALA A 12 29.10 -29.10 41.79
CA ALA A 12 27.73 -28.59 41.88
C ALA A 12 26.88 -29.29 40.80
N PHE A 13 26.10 -30.27 41.18
CA PHE A 13 25.00 -30.76 40.37
C PHE A 13 23.92 -29.67 40.32
N SER A 14 23.90 -28.91 39.26
CA SER A 14 22.70 -28.08 38.92
C SER A 14 21.59 -29.02 38.43
N SER A 15 20.64 -29.29 39.31
CA SER A 15 19.41 -29.95 38.94
C SER A 15 18.66 -29.01 37.96
N PHE A 16 18.75 -29.28 36.66
CA PHE A 16 17.81 -28.71 35.70
C PHE A 16 16.44 -29.27 36.02
N CYS A 17 15.64 -28.50 36.76
CA CYS A 17 14.22 -28.74 36.89
C CYS A 17 13.64 -28.44 35.50
N PHE A 18 13.33 -29.46 34.71
CA PHE A 18 12.55 -29.29 33.50
C PHE A 18 11.15 -28.84 33.91
N ALA A 19 10.91 -27.54 33.81
CA ALA A 19 9.55 -27.02 33.95
C ALA A 19 8.67 -27.71 32.90
N ALA A 20 7.49 -28.20 33.29
CA ALA A 20 6.53 -28.79 32.37
C ALA A 20 6.15 -27.73 31.33
N THR A 21 6.06 -28.12 30.07
CA THR A 21 5.62 -27.22 28.99
C THR A 21 4.25 -26.61 29.38
N PRO A 22 4.12 -25.30 29.32
CA PRO A 22 2.87 -24.64 29.71
C PRO A 22 1.72 -25.10 28.82
N LYS A 23 0.51 -25.16 29.40
CA LYS A 23 -0.72 -25.51 28.69
C LYS A 23 -1.70 -24.36 28.78
N PHE A 24 -2.28 -24.03 27.66
CA PHE A 24 -3.25 -22.94 27.55
C PHE A 24 -4.62 -23.50 27.16
N SER A 25 -5.65 -23.10 27.88
CA SER A 25 -7.04 -23.50 27.60
C SER A 25 -7.95 -22.29 27.70
N PRO A 26 -8.95 -22.14 26.81
CA PRO A 26 -9.92 -21.06 26.91
C PRO A 26 -10.83 -21.25 28.12
N ASN A 27 -11.16 -20.18 28.83
CA ASN A 27 -12.14 -20.21 29.95
C ASN A 27 -13.58 -20.42 29.44
N SER A 28 -13.84 -20.09 28.17
CA SER A 28 -15.15 -20.25 27.55
C SER A 28 -15.01 -20.28 26.03
N VAL A 29 -15.99 -20.91 25.38
CA VAL A 29 -16.08 -21.04 23.91
C VAL A 29 -17.46 -20.62 23.42
N SER A 30 -17.54 -20.13 22.18
CA SER A 30 -18.82 -19.80 21.52
C SER A 30 -19.37 -20.99 20.78
N VAL A 31 -20.69 -21.19 20.83
CA VAL A 31 -21.36 -22.37 20.26
C VAL A 31 -22.56 -21.95 19.40
N TYR A 32 -22.66 -22.58 18.23
CA TYR A 32 -23.84 -22.57 17.36
C TYR A 32 -24.49 -23.97 17.34
N GLY A 33 -25.78 -24.02 17.49
CA GLY A 33 -26.52 -25.28 17.56
C GLY A 33 -27.30 -25.44 18.86
N PRO A 34 -27.99 -26.57 19.06
CA PRO A 34 -27.94 -27.82 18.28
C PRO A 34 -28.60 -27.69 16.89
N VAL A 35 -27.94 -28.19 15.87
CA VAL A 35 -28.49 -28.34 14.52
C VAL A 35 -28.87 -29.80 14.28
N LYS A 36 -30.15 -30.08 14.10
CA LYS A 36 -30.61 -31.46 13.83
C LYS A 36 -30.04 -31.99 12.53
N VAL A 37 -29.52 -33.20 12.56
CA VAL A 37 -29.01 -33.92 11.40
C VAL A 37 -29.60 -35.33 11.36
N GLN A 38 -29.94 -35.79 10.16
CA GLN A 38 -30.55 -37.10 9.98
C GLN A 38 -29.74 -37.95 9.01
N LYS A 39 -29.71 -39.24 9.24
CA LYS A 39 -29.24 -40.20 8.25
C LYS A 39 -30.16 -40.13 7.04
N PRO A 40 -29.65 -40.34 5.82
CA PRO A 40 -30.50 -40.37 4.63
C PRO A 40 -31.54 -41.49 4.76
N LEU A 41 -32.67 -41.32 4.07
CA LEU A 41 -33.63 -42.41 3.92
C LEU A 41 -32.94 -43.51 3.12
N ILE A 42 -32.64 -44.60 3.78
CA ILE A 42 -31.90 -45.71 3.18
C ILE A 42 -32.97 -46.71 2.67
N ILE A 43 -33.03 -46.89 1.35
CA ILE A 43 -33.86 -47.93 0.70
C ILE A 43 -33.11 -49.25 0.67
N ASP A 44 -31.82 -49.20 0.32
CA ASP A 44 -30.89 -50.33 0.32
C ASP A 44 -29.94 -50.26 1.51
N SER A 45 -29.53 -51.41 2.04
CA SER A 45 -28.63 -51.47 3.21
C SER A 45 -27.19 -51.07 2.94
N THR A 46 -26.79 -51.02 1.66
CA THR A 46 -25.42 -50.67 1.21
C THR A 46 -25.46 -49.73 0.01
N ASP A 47 -24.40 -48.96 -0.15
CA ASP A 47 -24.15 -48.13 -1.34
C ASP A 47 -23.66 -48.98 -2.54
N VAL A 48 -23.41 -48.32 -3.66
CA VAL A 48 -22.89 -48.95 -4.90
C VAL A 48 -21.52 -49.62 -4.74
N LYS A 49 -20.82 -49.36 -3.66
CA LYS A 49 -19.52 -49.96 -3.28
C LYS A 49 -19.68 -51.06 -2.20
N GLY A 50 -20.90 -51.46 -1.85
CA GLY A 50 -21.19 -52.42 -0.81
C GLY A 50 -20.99 -51.94 0.63
N LYS A 51 -20.87 -50.64 0.87
CA LYS A 51 -20.64 -50.05 2.20
C LYS A 51 -21.93 -49.60 2.84
N LYS A 52 -22.10 -49.91 4.15
CA LYS A 52 -23.24 -49.41 4.95
C LYS A 52 -23.00 -47.93 5.33
N TYR A 53 -24.09 -47.18 5.37
CA TYR A 53 -24.05 -45.80 5.86
C TYR A 53 -23.76 -45.81 7.37
N SER A 54 -22.71 -45.08 7.77
CA SER A 54 -22.20 -45.02 9.14
C SER A 54 -22.34 -43.62 9.74
N ASP A 55 -22.07 -43.50 11.03
CA ASP A 55 -21.95 -42.20 11.71
C ASP A 55 -20.75 -41.38 11.20
N ASP A 56 -19.73 -42.03 10.62
CA ASP A 56 -18.61 -41.33 9.97
C ASP A 56 -19.06 -40.62 8.69
N ASN A 57 -19.97 -41.22 7.94
CA ASN A 57 -20.62 -40.56 6.80
C ASN A 57 -21.48 -39.37 7.26
N LEU A 58 -22.15 -39.54 8.42
CA LEU A 58 -22.94 -38.45 9.00
C LEU A 58 -22.03 -37.29 9.48
N LEU A 59 -20.90 -37.60 10.14
CA LEU A 59 -19.89 -36.62 10.54
C LEU A 59 -19.32 -35.86 9.33
N ALA A 60 -19.11 -36.56 8.20
CA ALA A 60 -18.56 -35.98 6.97
C ALA A 60 -19.58 -35.11 6.19
N THR A 61 -20.82 -34.93 6.66
CA THR A 61 -21.79 -34.01 6.04
C THR A 61 -21.18 -32.64 5.89
N SER A 62 -21.17 -32.07 4.66
CA SER A 62 -20.63 -30.75 4.37
C SER A 62 -21.46 -29.67 5.05
N ILE A 63 -20.77 -28.60 5.47
CA ILE A 63 -21.39 -27.43 6.08
C ILE A 63 -20.67 -26.17 5.64
N ASN A 64 -21.43 -25.15 5.28
CA ASN A 64 -20.91 -23.81 5.16
C ASN A 64 -20.90 -23.17 6.55
N PHE A 65 -19.73 -22.88 7.09
CA PHE A 65 -19.62 -22.33 8.44
C PHE A 65 -20.29 -20.96 8.54
N PRO A 66 -21.21 -20.79 9.51
CA PRO A 66 -21.83 -19.50 9.73
C PRO A 66 -20.82 -18.47 10.26
N GLY A 67 -21.11 -17.19 10.03
CA GLY A 67 -20.35 -16.10 10.62
C GLY A 67 -20.43 -16.13 12.16
N GLN A 68 -19.45 -15.49 12.82
CA GLN A 68 -19.31 -15.51 14.29
C GLN A 68 -20.56 -14.98 15.01
N GLU A 69 -21.33 -14.10 14.40
CA GLU A 69 -22.58 -13.53 14.91
C GLU A 69 -23.67 -14.58 15.18
N LYS A 70 -23.58 -15.76 14.56
CA LYS A 70 -24.49 -16.89 14.76
C LYS A 70 -24.15 -17.75 15.99
N PHE A 71 -22.93 -17.60 16.53
CA PHE A 71 -22.47 -18.33 17.71
C PHE A 71 -22.92 -17.61 19.00
N THR A 72 -24.21 -17.64 19.28
CA THR A 72 -24.83 -16.85 20.36
C THR A 72 -24.76 -17.52 21.74
N ASN A 73 -24.55 -18.83 21.82
CA ASN A 73 -24.41 -19.55 23.07
C ASN A 73 -22.96 -19.57 23.53
N VAL A 74 -22.72 -19.48 24.83
CA VAL A 74 -21.39 -19.54 25.44
C VAL A 74 -21.34 -20.70 26.42
N LEU A 75 -20.36 -21.59 26.27
CA LEU A 75 -20.04 -22.63 27.24
C LEU A 75 -18.82 -22.18 28.04
N PHE A 76 -18.91 -22.37 29.36
CA PHE A 76 -17.78 -22.17 30.28
C PHE A 76 -17.16 -23.54 30.62
N VAL A 77 -15.85 -23.52 30.86
CA VAL A 77 -15.12 -24.67 31.33
C VAL A 77 -15.56 -25.02 32.76
N ASP A 78 -15.77 -26.32 33.04
CA ASP A 78 -16.02 -26.78 34.39
C ASP A 78 -14.74 -26.97 35.22
N THR A 79 -14.83 -27.31 36.48
CA THR A 79 -13.71 -27.56 37.40
C THR A 79 -12.75 -28.68 36.97
N ALA A 80 -13.24 -29.60 36.11
CA ALA A 80 -12.48 -30.71 35.55
C ALA A 80 -11.84 -30.34 34.18
N GLY A 81 -12.03 -29.10 33.69
CA GLY A 81 -11.49 -28.65 32.43
C GLY A 81 -12.32 -29.01 31.18
N TYR A 82 -13.58 -29.41 31.32
CA TYR A 82 -14.45 -29.80 30.23
C TYR A 82 -15.52 -28.76 29.91
N TYR A 83 -15.86 -28.64 28.63
CA TYR A 83 -17.05 -27.94 28.14
C TYR A 83 -18.12 -28.99 27.86
N ARG A 84 -19.35 -28.77 28.36
CA ARG A 84 -20.43 -29.77 28.29
C ARG A 84 -21.50 -29.34 27.30
N LEU A 85 -21.86 -30.26 26.38
CA LEU A 85 -22.92 -30.10 25.40
C LEU A 85 -24.17 -30.85 25.83
N THR A 86 -25.32 -30.29 25.51
CA THR A 86 -26.59 -30.94 25.79
C THR A 86 -26.86 -32.08 24.79
N LYS A 87 -27.19 -33.28 25.29
CA LYS A 87 -27.60 -34.39 24.42
C LYS A 87 -28.99 -34.13 23.85
N PRO A 88 -29.22 -34.51 22.57
CA PRO A 88 -30.55 -34.50 22.02
C PRO A 88 -31.42 -35.60 22.68
N THR A 89 -32.69 -35.32 22.84
CA THR A 89 -33.69 -36.31 23.31
C THR A 89 -33.97 -37.37 22.25
N THR A 90 -33.82 -37.05 20.98
CA THR A 90 -33.99 -37.93 19.85
C THR A 90 -33.02 -37.60 18.72
N GLY A 91 -32.43 -38.64 18.10
CA GLY A 91 -31.62 -38.55 16.88
C GLY A 91 -30.20 -38.01 17.11
N ASN A 92 -29.73 -37.28 16.14
CA ASN A 92 -28.37 -36.72 16.13
C ASN A 92 -28.40 -35.19 15.91
N VAL A 93 -27.44 -34.49 16.49
CA VAL A 93 -27.26 -33.06 16.29
C VAL A 93 -25.80 -32.71 16.06
N PHE A 94 -25.57 -31.65 15.29
CA PHE A 94 -24.27 -30.97 15.26
C PHE A 94 -24.27 -29.80 16.24
N TYR A 95 -23.15 -29.65 16.91
CA TYR A 95 -22.71 -28.37 17.51
C TYR A 95 -21.48 -27.87 16.76
N LEU A 96 -21.48 -26.59 16.44
CA LEU A 96 -20.26 -25.92 15.98
C LEU A 96 -19.71 -25.11 17.16
N VAL A 97 -18.45 -25.36 17.52
CA VAL A 97 -17.76 -24.65 18.60
C VAL A 97 -16.70 -23.77 17.96
N SER A 98 -16.69 -22.51 18.28
CA SER A 98 -15.75 -21.54 17.71
C SER A 98 -14.98 -20.80 18.79
N ILE A 99 -13.68 -20.61 18.55
CA ILE A 99 -12.79 -19.77 19.35
C ILE A 99 -11.71 -19.19 18.43
N TYR A 100 -11.23 -18.01 18.76
CA TYR A 100 -10.08 -17.38 18.12
C TYR A 100 -8.87 -17.44 19.05
N VAL A 101 -7.70 -17.76 18.46
CA VAL A 101 -6.45 -17.94 19.17
C VAL A 101 -5.45 -16.88 18.72
N ASN A 102 -4.73 -16.31 19.68
CA ASN A 102 -3.62 -15.39 19.45
C ASN A 102 -2.36 -15.88 20.20
N SER A 103 -1.18 -15.69 19.59
CA SER A 103 0.11 -15.87 20.28
C SER A 103 0.81 -14.53 20.43
N ASP A 104 1.65 -14.38 21.47
CA ASP A 104 2.45 -13.18 21.69
C ASP A 104 3.69 -13.12 20.78
N ARG A 105 4.06 -14.26 20.18
CA ARG A 105 5.24 -14.44 19.31
C ARG A 105 5.07 -15.55 18.30
N TYR A 106 6.02 -15.66 17.36
CA TYR A 106 6.15 -16.84 16.51
C TYR A 106 6.49 -18.06 17.37
N ALA A 107 5.73 -19.14 17.22
CA ALA A 107 5.98 -20.38 17.98
C ALA A 107 5.41 -21.58 17.23
N LYS A 108 5.98 -22.77 17.50
CA LYS A 108 5.39 -24.06 17.13
C LYS A 108 4.59 -24.60 18.31
N ALA A 109 3.35 -25.00 18.04
CA ALA A 109 2.45 -25.55 19.06
C ALA A 109 1.50 -26.57 18.45
N LYS A 110 0.89 -27.37 19.32
CA LYS A 110 -0.20 -28.26 18.97
C LYS A 110 -1.48 -27.86 19.68
N ILE A 111 -2.56 -27.79 18.91
CA ILE A 111 -3.90 -27.77 19.50
C ILE A 111 -4.42 -29.18 19.66
N LYS A 112 -4.86 -29.51 20.85
CA LYS A 112 -5.35 -30.81 21.25
C LYS A 112 -6.81 -30.73 21.68
N VAL A 113 -7.64 -31.57 21.11
CA VAL A 113 -9.06 -31.70 21.49
C VAL A 113 -9.29 -33.10 21.99
N LYS A 114 -9.65 -33.23 23.28
CA LYS A 114 -9.97 -34.50 23.92
C LYS A 114 -11.48 -34.60 24.07
N SER A 115 -12.10 -35.71 23.59
CA SER A 115 -13.53 -35.93 23.68
C SER A 115 -13.87 -37.41 23.60
N PRO A 116 -14.95 -37.90 24.27
CA PRO A 116 -15.49 -39.21 24.02
C PRO A 116 -16.35 -39.31 22.73
N ASP A 117 -16.83 -38.19 22.18
CA ASP A 117 -17.68 -38.17 20.97
C ASP A 117 -16.87 -37.86 19.70
N ARG A 118 -17.55 -37.97 18.55
CA ARG A 118 -16.99 -37.71 17.24
C ARG A 118 -16.92 -36.19 16.94
N PHE A 119 -15.84 -35.73 16.31
CA PHE A 119 -15.75 -34.38 15.84
C PHE A 119 -14.77 -34.24 14.67
N GLU A 120 -14.89 -33.14 13.95
CA GLU A 120 -13.87 -32.62 13.00
C GLU A 120 -13.31 -31.30 13.54
N LEU A 121 -11.99 -31.15 13.45
CA LEU A 121 -11.26 -29.93 13.84
C LEU A 121 -10.82 -29.16 12.60
N TYR A 122 -11.16 -27.87 12.57
CA TYR A 122 -10.81 -26.94 11.50
C TYR A 122 -9.98 -25.79 12.05
N ILE A 123 -9.01 -25.34 11.27
CA ILE A 123 -8.23 -24.13 11.51
C ILE A 123 -8.42 -23.21 10.30
N ASN A 124 -8.89 -21.97 10.52
CA ASN A 124 -9.26 -21.02 9.47
C ASN A 124 -10.16 -21.67 8.39
N ASP A 125 -11.18 -22.40 8.84
CA ASP A 125 -12.19 -23.11 8.04
C ASP A 125 -11.65 -24.27 7.16
N LYS A 126 -10.35 -24.61 7.28
CA LYS A 126 -9.73 -25.78 6.65
C LYS A 126 -9.72 -26.94 7.63
N LYS A 127 -10.19 -28.10 7.20
CA LYS A 127 -10.16 -29.33 8.02
C LYS A 127 -8.71 -29.79 8.20
N GLU A 128 -8.27 -29.91 9.46
CA GLU A 128 -6.93 -30.38 9.81
C GLU A 128 -6.92 -31.82 10.31
N THR A 129 -7.90 -32.20 11.16
CA THR A 129 -7.98 -33.54 11.71
C THR A 129 -9.41 -33.90 12.09
N ASP A 130 -9.64 -35.16 12.42
CA ASP A 130 -10.92 -35.66 12.96
C ASP A 130 -10.73 -36.78 14.02
N LYS A 131 -11.77 -36.97 14.79
CA LYS A 131 -11.94 -38.13 15.67
C LYS A 131 -13.25 -38.85 15.32
N LYS A 132 -13.16 -40.08 14.82
CA LYS A 132 -14.28 -40.87 14.31
C LYS A 132 -14.81 -41.90 15.34
N THR A 133 -14.07 -42.16 16.41
CA THR A 133 -14.50 -43.14 17.44
C THR A 133 -15.34 -42.47 18.52
N THR A 134 -16.12 -43.30 19.23
CA THR A 134 -16.83 -42.89 20.46
C THR A 134 -16.40 -43.76 21.60
N GLU A 135 -16.23 -43.21 22.79
CA GLU A 135 -15.93 -43.90 24.03
C GLU A 135 -17.09 -43.77 25.01
N ASP A 136 -17.22 -44.78 25.90
CA ASP A 136 -18.37 -44.89 26.80
C ASP A 136 -18.32 -43.92 28.01
N ASN A 137 -17.14 -43.37 28.30
CA ASN A 137 -16.97 -42.44 29.42
C ASN A 137 -15.82 -41.45 29.17
N LEU A 138 -15.75 -40.36 29.96
CA LEU A 138 -14.75 -39.29 29.85
C LEU A 138 -13.31 -39.75 30.14
N LYS A 139 -13.14 -40.82 30.94
CA LYS A 139 -11.77 -41.32 31.28
C LYS A 139 -11.09 -41.92 30.05
N ASP A 140 -11.86 -42.61 29.21
CA ASP A 140 -11.39 -43.29 28.00
C ASP A 140 -11.37 -42.36 26.78
N ALA A 141 -11.77 -41.08 26.96
CA ALA A 141 -11.82 -40.08 25.88
C ALA A 141 -10.47 -39.93 25.17
N LYS A 142 -10.47 -40.00 23.84
CA LYS A 142 -9.28 -39.87 23.00
C LYS A 142 -9.07 -38.43 22.56
N THR A 143 -7.80 -38.12 22.24
CA THR A 143 -7.36 -36.83 21.75
C THR A 143 -7.11 -36.87 20.24
N ALA A 144 -7.60 -35.89 19.51
CA ALA A 144 -7.11 -35.52 18.18
C ALA A 144 -6.30 -34.23 18.29
N GLU A 145 -5.26 -34.11 17.49
CA GLU A 145 -4.36 -32.95 17.51
C GLU A 145 -4.08 -32.42 16.11
N ALA A 146 -3.82 -31.12 16.02
CA ALA A 146 -3.36 -30.45 14.82
C ALA A 146 -2.26 -29.46 15.16
N ASP A 147 -1.44 -29.12 14.15
CA ASP A 147 -0.39 -28.13 14.29
C ASP A 147 -0.98 -26.71 14.31
N LEU A 148 -0.45 -25.89 15.21
CA LEU A 148 -0.78 -24.46 15.34
C LEU A 148 0.52 -23.67 15.35
N ASN A 149 1.19 -23.64 14.20
CA ASN A 149 2.53 -23.08 14.07
C ASN A 149 2.44 -21.66 13.49
N GLY A 150 3.38 -20.81 13.88
CA GLY A 150 3.53 -19.47 13.32
C GLY A 150 3.25 -18.33 14.28
N ASN A 151 3.13 -17.13 13.75
CA ASN A 151 2.66 -15.96 14.48
C ASN A 151 1.12 -15.95 14.45
N VAL A 152 0.51 -16.67 15.39
CA VAL A 152 -0.94 -16.92 15.43
C VAL A 152 -1.67 -15.64 15.82
N ARG A 153 -2.48 -15.07 14.91
CA ARG A 153 -3.23 -13.83 15.12
C ARG A 153 -4.67 -13.99 14.64
N GLY A 154 -5.61 -14.04 15.57
CA GLY A 154 -7.03 -14.23 15.27
C GLY A 154 -7.32 -15.51 14.50
N THR A 155 -6.52 -16.55 14.74
CA THR A 155 -6.71 -17.86 14.10
C THR A 155 -8.00 -18.50 14.60
N ARG A 156 -8.94 -18.71 13.69
CA ARG A 156 -10.20 -19.36 14.04
C ARG A 156 -9.99 -20.85 14.20
N VAL A 157 -10.28 -21.38 15.36
CA VAL A 157 -10.40 -22.81 15.64
C VAL A 157 -11.88 -23.16 15.73
N LEU A 158 -12.31 -24.14 14.93
CA LEU A 158 -13.70 -24.55 14.87
C LEU A 158 -13.79 -26.07 15.02
N LEU A 159 -14.70 -26.53 15.88
CA LEU A 159 -15.07 -27.95 16.02
C LEU A 159 -16.46 -28.14 15.43
N LYS A 160 -16.60 -29.10 14.50
CA LYS A 160 -17.90 -29.67 14.11
C LYS A 160 -18.11 -30.95 14.90
N TYR A 161 -18.95 -30.88 15.90
CA TYR A 161 -19.11 -31.90 16.94
C TYR A 161 -20.44 -32.63 16.75
N LEU A 162 -20.38 -33.96 16.60
CA LEU A 162 -21.57 -34.83 16.42
C LEU A 162 -21.97 -35.44 17.73
N VAL A 163 -23.19 -35.12 18.21
CA VAL A 163 -23.79 -35.69 19.42
C VAL A 163 -24.98 -36.56 19.04
N SER A 164 -25.01 -37.79 19.55
CA SER A 164 -26.11 -38.74 19.35
C SER A 164 -26.88 -38.99 20.65
N GLU A 165 -28.22 -39.18 20.57
CA GLU A 165 -29.03 -39.67 21.68
C GLU A 165 -28.49 -40.98 22.26
N LYS A 166 -27.86 -41.82 21.39
CA LYS A 166 -27.32 -43.14 21.72
C LYS A 166 -25.93 -43.11 22.35
N SER A 167 -25.28 -41.90 22.44
CA SER A 167 -24.00 -41.83 23.12
C SER A 167 -24.14 -42.21 24.58
N LYS A 168 -23.29 -43.13 25.07
CA LYS A 168 -23.30 -43.57 26.46
C LYS A 168 -22.63 -42.56 27.39
N SER A 169 -21.58 -41.87 26.89
CA SER A 169 -20.83 -40.89 27.67
C SER A 169 -21.57 -39.55 27.78
N GLU A 170 -21.14 -38.73 28.73
CA GLU A 170 -21.47 -37.29 28.71
C GLU A 170 -20.82 -36.63 27.48
N SER A 171 -21.62 -35.84 26.74
CA SER A 171 -21.11 -35.08 25.60
C SER A 171 -20.28 -33.91 26.09
N ALA A 172 -18.97 -34.07 26.13
CA ALA A 172 -18.03 -33.10 26.64
C ALA A 172 -16.70 -33.12 25.88
N PHE A 173 -16.00 -32.00 25.91
CA PHE A 173 -14.68 -31.89 25.28
C PHE A 173 -13.75 -30.97 26.08
N GLN A 174 -12.45 -31.13 25.89
CA GLN A 174 -11.40 -30.22 26.34
C GLN A 174 -10.64 -29.67 25.13
N ILE A 175 -10.24 -28.41 25.20
CA ILE A 175 -9.32 -27.78 24.22
C ILE A 175 -8.08 -27.31 24.98
N THR A 176 -6.91 -27.70 24.48
CA THR A 176 -5.60 -27.33 25.06
C THR A 176 -4.63 -26.98 23.96
N ILE A 177 -3.88 -25.90 24.12
CA ILE A 177 -2.74 -25.54 23.26
C ILE A 177 -1.48 -25.82 24.05
N GLU A 178 -0.57 -26.59 23.46
CA GLU A 178 0.72 -26.96 24.03
C GLU A 178 1.84 -26.49 23.07
N PRO A 179 2.61 -25.45 23.43
CA PRO A 179 3.81 -25.07 22.69
C PRO A 179 4.84 -26.20 22.67
N ASP A 180 5.66 -26.24 21.61
CA ASP A 180 6.82 -27.12 21.59
C ASP A 180 7.80 -26.73 22.72
N LYS A 181 8.66 -27.65 23.13
CA LYS A 181 9.61 -27.42 24.26
C LYS A 181 10.50 -26.19 24.00
N GLN A 182 10.97 -26.02 22.79
CA GLN A 182 11.83 -24.89 22.39
C GLN A 182 11.06 -23.54 22.40
N ASP A 183 9.74 -23.59 22.23
CA ASP A 183 8.85 -22.43 22.17
C ASP A 183 8.02 -22.24 23.46
N SER A 184 8.47 -22.87 24.57
CA SER A 184 7.75 -22.86 25.86
C SER A 184 7.54 -21.48 26.48
N ALA A 185 8.25 -20.45 25.99
CA ALA A 185 8.06 -19.05 26.37
C ALA A 185 6.86 -18.38 25.68
N ALA A 186 6.26 -19.01 24.65
CA ALA A 186 5.11 -18.45 23.96
C ALA A 186 3.86 -18.46 24.85
N VAL A 187 3.10 -17.38 24.83
CA VAL A 187 1.85 -17.23 25.57
C VAL A 187 0.68 -17.16 24.59
N TYR A 188 -0.34 -17.98 24.83
CA TYR A 188 -1.54 -18.00 24.03
C TYR A 188 -2.73 -17.37 24.76
N SER A 189 -3.46 -16.53 24.05
CA SER A 189 -4.70 -15.91 24.51
C SER A 189 -5.88 -16.27 23.57
N PHE A 190 -7.09 -16.06 24.08
CA PHE A 190 -8.30 -16.51 23.40
C PHE A 190 -9.33 -15.39 23.33
N ASP A 191 -9.96 -15.25 22.17
CA ASP A 191 -11.06 -14.31 21.93
C ASP A 191 -12.30 -15.05 21.36
N LYS A 192 -13.49 -14.54 21.66
CA LYS A 192 -14.77 -15.11 21.21
C LYS A 192 -15.42 -14.36 20.07
N LYS A 193 -15.04 -13.09 19.88
CA LYS A 193 -15.66 -12.20 18.90
C LYS A 193 -14.93 -12.22 17.57
N GLY A 194 -13.70 -12.71 17.54
CA GLY A 194 -12.83 -12.72 16.37
C GLY A 194 -12.14 -11.39 16.11
N LEU A 195 -12.09 -10.52 17.11
CA LEU A 195 -11.24 -9.33 17.08
C LEU A 195 -9.78 -9.76 17.15
N ARG A 196 -8.96 -9.15 16.33
CA ARG A 196 -7.53 -9.44 16.26
C ARG A 196 -6.71 -8.25 15.77
N PRO A 197 -5.42 -8.21 16.10
CA PRO A 197 -4.52 -7.25 15.50
C PRO A 197 -4.48 -7.40 13.97
N VAL A 198 -4.24 -6.30 13.29
CA VAL A 198 -4.08 -6.26 11.83
C VAL A 198 -2.84 -7.04 11.39
N THR A 199 -2.92 -7.74 10.25
CA THR A 199 -1.81 -8.48 9.64
C THR A 199 -1.51 -7.97 8.22
N ILE A 200 -0.44 -8.47 7.59
CA ILE A 200 -0.10 -8.10 6.21
C ILE A 200 -1.18 -8.55 5.22
N GLU A 201 -1.83 -9.67 5.45
CA GLU A 201 -2.92 -10.16 4.63
C GLU A 201 -4.11 -9.21 4.64
N ASP A 202 -4.37 -8.51 5.75
CA ASP A 202 -5.42 -7.49 5.81
C ASP A 202 -5.07 -6.26 4.97
N ILE A 203 -3.80 -5.96 4.82
CA ILE A 203 -3.36 -4.88 3.94
C ILE A 203 -3.49 -5.28 2.47
N LEU A 204 -3.33 -6.56 2.13
CA LEU A 204 -3.27 -7.03 0.73
C LEU A 204 -4.60 -7.57 0.20
N ILE A 205 -5.42 -8.19 1.04
CA ILE A 205 -6.64 -8.93 0.66
C ILE A 205 -7.88 -8.04 0.88
N GLY A 206 -8.89 -8.25 0.04
CA GLY A 206 -10.22 -7.66 0.20
C GLY A 206 -10.66 -6.75 -0.94
N LYS A 207 -11.90 -6.31 -0.88
CA LYS A 207 -12.53 -5.42 -1.86
C LYS A 207 -12.25 -3.96 -1.50
N ARG A 208 -11.80 -3.17 -2.48
CA ARG A 208 -11.46 -1.75 -2.31
C ARG A 208 -12.01 -0.91 -3.45
N VAL A 209 -12.30 0.35 -3.15
CA VAL A 209 -12.54 1.34 -4.18
C VAL A 209 -11.20 1.69 -4.85
N SER A 210 -11.11 1.52 -6.16
CA SER A 210 -9.91 1.89 -6.94
C SER A 210 -10.02 3.27 -7.58
N ASN A 211 -11.21 3.66 -8.02
CA ASN A 211 -11.44 4.97 -8.64
C ASN A 211 -12.92 5.35 -8.58
N VAL A 212 -13.21 6.65 -8.65
CA VAL A 212 -14.56 7.20 -8.81
C VAL A 212 -14.59 8.24 -9.91
N SER A 213 -15.71 8.33 -10.64
CA SER A 213 -15.96 9.42 -11.58
C SER A 213 -17.44 9.79 -11.61
N VAL A 214 -17.71 11.09 -11.61
CA VAL A 214 -19.08 11.62 -11.70
C VAL A 214 -19.45 11.84 -13.15
N SER A 215 -20.73 11.61 -13.52
CA SER A 215 -21.22 11.87 -14.86
C SER A 215 -21.29 13.38 -15.15
N PRO A 216 -21.22 13.83 -16.42
CA PRO A 216 -21.23 15.25 -16.77
C PRO A 216 -22.42 16.04 -16.20
N GLY A 217 -23.61 15.45 -16.15
CA GLY A 217 -24.80 16.04 -15.55
C GLY A 217 -24.86 15.97 -14.02
N GLY A 218 -23.91 15.29 -13.36
CA GLY A 218 -23.90 15.12 -11.93
C GLY A 218 -24.94 14.13 -11.37
N LYS A 219 -25.63 13.37 -12.24
CA LYS A 219 -26.70 12.46 -11.83
C LYS A 219 -26.20 11.13 -11.31
N PHE A 220 -25.03 10.69 -11.78
CA PHE A 220 -24.49 9.36 -11.50
C PHE A 220 -23.02 9.43 -11.09
N VAL A 221 -22.60 8.48 -10.29
CA VAL A 221 -21.20 8.20 -9.98
C VAL A 221 -20.87 6.77 -10.40
N LEU A 222 -19.83 6.61 -11.19
CA LEU A 222 -19.19 5.34 -11.51
C LEU A 222 -18.14 5.06 -10.46
N ILE A 223 -18.25 3.91 -9.80
CA ILE A 223 -17.28 3.43 -8.83
C ILE A 223 -16.62 2.16 -9.38
N ASN A 224 -15.31 2.16 -9.45
CA ASN A 224 -14.52 1.00 -9.79
C ASN A 224 -13.99 0.33 -8.52
N TYR A 225 -14.09 -0.99 -8.46
CA TYR A 225 -13.56 -1.80 -7.37
C TYR A 225 -12.53 -2.78 -7.88
N ASN A 226 -11.54 -3.06 -7.07
CA ASN A 226 -10.70 -4.24 -7.16
C ASN A 226 -10.90 -5.12 -5.93
N THR A 227 -10.86 -6.43 -6.12
CA THR A 227 -10.91 -7.42 -5.04
C THR A 227 -9.74 -8.36 -5.19
N THR A 228 -8.87 -8.41 -4.19
CA THR A 228 -7.80 -9.39 -4.09
C THR A 228 -8.26 -10.52 -3.19
N ASP A 229 -8.20 -11.75 -3.66
CA ASP A 229 -8.53 -12.94 -2.87
C ASP A 229 -7.34 -13.46 -2.04
N ASN A 230 -7.54 -14.54 -1.29
CA ASN A 230 -6.51 -15.14 -0.43
C ASN A 230 -5.33 -15.75 -1.20
N GLU A 231 -5.44 -15.90 -2.51
CA GLU A 231 -4.39 -16.44 -3.39
C GLU A 231 -3.68 -15.34 -4.17
N GLY A 232 -4.11 -14.07 -3.97
CA GLY A 232 -3.55 -12.90 -4.64
C GLY A 232 -4.17 -12.61 -6.01
N LYS A 233 -5.21 -13.35 -6.41
CA LYS A 233 -5.90 -13.09 -7.68
C LYS A 233 -6.78 -11.86 -7.57
N VAL A 234 -6.61 -10.95 -8.52
CA VAL A 234 -7.39 -9.70 -8.58
C VAL A 234 -8.58 -9.86 -9.52
N SER A 235 -9.76 -9.45 -9.06
CA SER A 235 -10.96 -9.30 -9.87
C SER A 235 -11.48 -7.87 -9.81
N TYR A 236 -12.20 -7.46 -10.86
CA TYR A 236 -12.69 -6.10 -11.04
C TYR A 236 -14.21 -6.08 -11.08
N GLN A 237 -14.79 -5.08 -10.45
CA GLN A 237 -16.23 -4.81 -10.46
C GLN A 237 -16.46 -3.31 -10.64
N VAL A 238 -17.57 -2.97 -11.28
CA VAL A 238 -18.03 -1.59 -11.41
C VAL A 238 -19.45 -1.45 -10.93
N GLU A 239 -19.76 -0.28 -10.34
CA GLU A 239 -21.12 0.09 -9.94
C GLU A 239 -21.40 1.51 -10.39
N VAL A 240 -22.64 1.76 -10.79
CA VAL A 240 -23.16 3.12 -11.03
C VAL A 240 -24.20 3.43 -9.96
N ILE A 241 -23.99 4.54 -9.26
CA ILE A 241 -24.86 5.02 -8.20
C ILE A 241 -25.57 6.29 -8.65
N GLU A 242 -26.88 6.37 -8.44
CA GLU A 242 -27.63 7.60 -8.59
C GLU A 242 -27.35 8.54 -7.40
N THR A 243 -26.87 9.76 -7.69
CA THR A 243 -26.39 10.70 -6.66
C THR A 243 -27.47 11.19 -5.69
N LYS A 244 -28.72 11.35 -6.14
CA LYS A 244 -29.81 11.88 -5.31
C LYS A 244 -30.37 10.86 -4.31
N GLN A 245 -30.51 9.60 -4.72
CA GLN A 245 -31.13 8.55 -3.92
C GLN A 245 -30.09 7.65 -3.24
N ASN A 246 -28.82 7.81 -3.57
CA ASN A 246 -27.72 6.93 -3.13
C ASN A 246 -28.04 5.43 -3.44
N LYS A 247 -28.55 5.18 -4.65
CA LYS A 247 -29.00 3.85 -5.06
C LYS A 247 -28.12 3.31 -6.19
N VAL A 248 -27.65 2.08 -6.04
CA VAL A 248 -26.99 1.34 -7.13
C VAL A 248 -28.01 1.04 -8.22
N ILE A 249 -27.78 1.53 -9.43
CA ILE A 249 -28.63 1.33 -10.60
C ILE A 249 -28.05 0.35 -11.61
N PHE A 250 -26.74 0.15 -11.58
CA PHE A 250 -26.02 -0.78 -12.43
C PHE A 250 -24.84 -1.38 -11.67
N SER A 251 -24.59 -2.66 -11.84
CA SER A 251 -23.45 -3.37 -11.25
C SER A 251 -23.06 -4.54 -12.14
N GLU A 252 -21.77 -4.69 -12.44
CA GLU A 252 -21.26 -5.86 -13.16
C GLU A 252 -19.78 -6.15 -12.81
N ASN A 253 -19.36 -7.39 -13.03
CA ASN A 253 -17.95 -7.75 -13.07
C ASN A 253 -17.39 -7.32 -14.42
N SER A 254 -16.42 -6.41 -14.44
CA SER A 254 -16.02 -5.72 -15.66
C SER A 254 -14.70 -6.26 -16.23
N ASN A 255 -14.74 -6.58 -17.52
CA ASN A 255 -13.57 -6.75 -18.38
C ASN A 255 -13.50 -5.66 -19.47
N ARG A 256 -14.26 -4.59 -19.31
CA ARG A 256 -14.38 -3.49 -20.28
C ARG A 256 -13.20 -2.55 -20.15
N THR A 257 -12.55 -2.25 -21.26
CA THR A 257 -11.40 -1.34 -21.30
C THR A 257 -11.88 0.11 -21.36
N GLN A 258 -11.24 1.02 -20.63
CA GLN A 258 -11.52 2.45 -20.62
C GLN A 258 -13.00 2.79 -20.39
N LEU A 259 -13.65 2.07 -19.47
CA LEU A 259 -15.01 2.40 -19.04
C LEU A 259 -15.02 3.79 -18.39
N GLY A 260 -15.89 4.69 -18.89
CA GLY A 260 -16.02 6.06 -18.40
C GLY A 260 -17.24 6.74 -18.99
N TRP A 261 -17.42 8.01 -18.68
CA TRP A 261 -18.56 8.80 -19.19
C TRP A 261 -18.28 9.36 -20.58
N MET A 262 -19.33 9.52 -21.38
CA MET A 262 -19.30 10.36 -22.56
C MET A 262 -19.13 11.83 -22.13
N PRO A 263 -18.47 12.70 -22.93
CA PRO A 263 -18.19 14.09 -22.52
C PRO A 263 -19.41 14.96 -22.23
N LYS A 264 -20.54 14.77 -22.96
CA LYS A 264 -21.73 15.61 -22.85
C LYS A 264 -22.94 14.95 -22.19
N SER A 265 -22.88 13.65 -21.99
CA SER A 265 -24.07 12.90 -21.56
C SER A 265 -23.80 11.99 -20.38
N ASP A 266 -24.83 11.72 -19.59
CA ASP A 266 -24.78 10.75 -18.49
C ASP A 266 -24.84 9.28 -19.02
N ILE A 267 -24.17 9.02 -20.15
CA ILE A 267 -24.04 7.73 -20.82
C ILE A 267 -22.62 7.22 -20.62
N LEU A 268 -22.47 5.95 -20.30
CA LEU A 268 -21.15 5.30 -20.22
C LEU A 268 -20.64 4.94 -21.61
N ARG A 269 -19.34 4.95 -21.78
CA ARG A 269 -18.60 4.41 -22.92
C ARG A 269 -17.58 3.39 -22.46
N TYR A 270 -17.30 2.43 -23.34
CA TYR A 270 -16.26 1.44 -23.11
C TYR A 270 -15.76 0.84 -24.43
N PHE A 271 -14.62 0.19 -24.35
CA PHE A 271 -14.06 -0.52 -25.51
C PHE A 271 -14.01 -2.03 -25.23
N LEU A 272 -14.23 -2.80 -26.30
CA LEU A 272 -13.97 -4.24 -26.33
C LEU A 272 -12.93 -4.55 -27.39
N ASP A 273 -11.93 -5.34 -27.01
CA ASP A 273 -10.93 -5.84 -27.95
C ASP A 273 -11.48 -7.05 -28.71
N THR A 274 -11.29 -7.06 -30.02
CA THR A 274 -11.61 -8.16 -30.93
C THR A 274 -10.35 -8.58 -31.71
N ASP A 275 -10.40 -9.68 -32.46
CA ASP A 275 -9.27 -10.13 -33.27
C ASP A 275 -8.87 -9.06 -34.33
N ASN A 276 -9.83 -8.33 -34.86
CA ASN A 276 -9.64 -7.33 -35.92
C ASN A 276 -9.40 -5.90 -35.41
N GLY A 277 -9.25 -5.69 -34.10
CA GLY A 277 -9.04 -4.36 -33.52
C GLY A 277 -9.85 -4.15 -32.23
N ARG A 278 -10.28 -2.93 -31.99
CA ARG A 278 -11.05 -2.48 -30.83
C ARG A 278 -12.38 -1.89 -31.29
N SER A 279 -13.47 -2.17 -30.58
CA SER A 279 -14.80 -1.60 -30.85
C SER A 279 -15.24 -0.71 -29.69
N LEU A 280 -15.74 0.48 -30.02
CA LEU A 280 -16.31 1.45 -29.08
C LEU A 280 -17.81 1.21 -28.95
N TYR A 281 -18.27 1.13 -27.70
CA TYR A 281 -19.69 1.04 -27.33
C TYR A 281 -20.09 2.15 -26.37
N THR A 282 -21.36 2.56 -26.45
CA THR A 282 -22.01 3.30 -25.38
C THR A 282 -22.96 2.40 -24.60
N LEU A 283 -23.17 2.71 -23.31
CA LEU A 283 -24.04 1.98 -22.38
C LEU A 283 -24.89 2.98 -21.59
N ASN A 284 -26.20 2.88 -21.70
CA ASN A 284 -27.11 3.62 -20.84
C ASN A 284 -27.24 2.88 -19.49
N PRO A 285 -26.78 3.44 -18.36
CA PRO A 285 -26.78 2.75 -17.08
C PRO A 285 -28.19 2.49 -16.49
N LEU A 286 -29.19 3.25 -16.90
CA LEU A 286 -30.59 3.07 -16.44
C LEU A 286 -31.30 1.91 -17.14
N THR A 287 -31.02 1.70 -18.42
CA THR A 287 -31.74 0.71 -19.25
C THR A 287 -30.89 -0.53 -19.56
N GLY A 288 -29.58 -0.48 -19.30
CA GLY A 288 -28.63 -1.51 -19.71
C GLY A 288 -28.40 -1.59 -21.23
N LYS A 289 -29.06 -0.72 -22.05
CA LYS A 289 -28.93 -0.74 -23.51
C LYS A 289 -27.53 -0.35 -23.94
N THR A 290 -26.89 -1.19 -24.76
CA THR A 290 -25.61 -0.93 -25.41
C THR A 290 -25.81 -0.57 -26.88
N THR A 291 -24.93 0.31 -27.41
CA THR A 291 -24.94 0.67 -28.83
C THR A 291 -23.50 0.69 -29.35
N LEU A 292 -23.23 0.04 -30.47
CA LEU A 292 -21.96 0.10 -31.17
C LEU A 292 -21.82 1.48 -31.81
N VAL A 293 -20.71 2.18 -31.55
CA VAL A 293 -20.39 3.50 -32.09
C VAL A 293 -19.37 3.40 -33.21
N ALA A 294 -18.29 2.65 -33.01
CA ALA A 294 -17.23 2.44 -34.00
C ALA A 294 -16.58 1.06 -33.83
N SER A 295 -16.09 0.49 -34.91
CA SER A 295 -15.41 -0.80 -34.93
C SER A 295 -14.08 -0.72 -35.67
N ASN A 296 -13.23 -1.76 -35.51
CA ASN A 296 -11.92 -1.87 -36.15
C ASN A 296 -10.95 -0.72 -35.82
N LEU A 297 -11.11 -0.11 -34.64
CA LEU A 297 -10.22 0.92 -34.13
C LEU A 297 -8.88 0.29 -33.72
N PRO A 298 -7.75 1.02 -33.81
CA PRO A 298 -6.49 0.59 -33.20
C PRO A 298 -6.62 0.25 -31.72
N LYS A 299 -5.85 -0.74 -31.23
CA LYS A 299 -5.83 -1.13 -29.80
C LYS A 299 -4.97 -0.17 -28.96
N VAL A 300 -5.41 1.07 -28.84
CA VAL A 300 -4.74 2.16 -28.12
C VAL A 300 -5.73 2.85 -27.16
N ASN A 301 -5.24 3.78 -26.36
CA ASN A 301 -6.07 4.63 -25.53
C ASN A 301 -6.63 5.82 -26.32
N TYR A 302 -7.86 6.18 -26.05
CA TYR A 302 -8.59 7.24 -26.76
C TYR A 302 -9.00 8.37 -25.82
N MET A 303 -8.81 9.60 -26.28
CA MET A 303 -9.38 10.82 -25.74
C MET A 303 -10.53 11.25 -26.65
N PHE A 304 -11.69 11.58 -26.08
CA PHE A 304 -12.84 12.08 -26.85
C PHE A 304 -12.75 13.59 -27.01
N SER A 305 -13.13 14.07 -28.19
CA SER A 305 -13.39 15.49 -28.34
C SER A 305 -14.62 15.88 -27.47
N PRO A 306 -14.62 17.12 -26.92
CA PRO A 306 -15.75 17.58 -26.12
C PRO A 306 -17.10 17.55 -26.85
N GLU A 307 -17.12 17.70 -28.15
CA GLU A 307 -18.31 17.64 -28.99
C GLU A 307 -18.75 16.23 -29.41
N GLU A 308 -17.98 15.17 -28.99
CA GLU A 308 -18.25 13.75 -29.27
C GLU A 308 -18.19 13.35 -30.76
N LYS A 309 -17.44 14.13 -31.56
CA LYS A 309 -17.28 13.88 -33.02
C LYS A 309 -16.01 13.12 -33.34
N TYR A 310 -14.96 13.38 -32.57
CA TYR A 310 -13.64 12.86 -32.83
C TYR A 310 -13.09 12.05 -31.66
N LEU A 311 -12.26 11.07 -31.99
CA LEU A 311 -11.37 10.39 -31.06
C LEU A 311 -9.94 10.81 -31.37
N TYR A 312 -9.20 11.14 -30.33
CA TYR A 312 -7.74 11.39 -30.43
C TYR A 312 -7.00 10.22 -29.82
N TYR A 313 -5.91 9.81 -30.44
CA TYR A 313 -5.06 8.74 -29.94
C TYR A 313 -3.61 8.92 -30.35
N SER A 314 -2.70 8.25 -29.65
CA SER A 314 -1.29 8.22 -30.00
C SER A 314 -0.92 6.87 -30.55
N LYS A 315 -0.13 6.87 -31.65
CA LYS A 315 0.46 5.67 -32.22
C LYS A 315 1.96 5.68 -31.98
N GLU A 316 2.48 4.53 -31.55
CA GLU A 316 3.91 4.33 -31.32
C GLU A 316 4.63 4.06 -32.65
N GLU A 317 5.79 4.70 -32.81
CA GLU A 317 6.80 4.37 -33.81
C GLU A 317 8.15 4.19 -33.10
N LYS A 318 8.87 3.11 -33.42
CA LYS A 318 10.17 2.81 -32.79
C LYS A 318 11.33 3.28 -33.66
N MET A 319 12.29 3.95 -33.02
CA MET A 319 13.59 4.22 -33.62
C MET A 319 14.43 2.93 -33.60
N GLU A 320 15.01 2.58 -34.76
CA GLU A 320 15.93 1.47 -34.87
C GLU A 320 17.32 1.99 -35.25
N PRO A 321 18.20 2.26 -34.26
CA PRO A 321 19.56 2.71 -34.57
C PRO A 321 20.34 1.59 -35.27
N LYS A 322 21.11 1.97 -36.27
CA LYS A 322 22.02 1.05 -36.97
C LYS A 322 23.02 0.46 -35.97
N SER A 323 22.97 -0.85 -35.78
CA SER A 323 23.95 -1.60 -34.99
C SER A 323 24.27 -2.93 -35.66
N PRO A 324 25.50 -3.44 -35.60
CA PRO A 324 25.82 -4.79 -36.06
C PRO A 324 25.01 -5.83 -35.28
N LYS A 325 24.77 -6.99 -35.90
CA LYS A 325 23.99 -8.07 -35.27
C LYS A 325 24.60 -8.47 -33.91
N GLY A 326 23.78 -8.49 -32.88
CA GLY A 326 24.20 -8.83 -31.51
C GLY A 326 24.89 -7.73 -30.72
N LEU A 327 25.04 -6.52 -31.32
CA LEU A 327 25.55 -5.34 -30.61
C LEU A 327 24.43 -4.28 -30.48
N ASN A 328 24.37 -3.60 -29.32
CA ASN A 328 23.43 -2.52 -29.09
C ASN A 328 24.18 -1.23 -28.72
N ARG A 329 24.09 -0.23 -29.61
CA ARG A 329 24.66 1.11 -29.34
C ARG A 329 23.65 1.95 -28.58
N LEU A 330 24.00 2.38 -27.38
CA LEU A 330 23.22 3.37 -26.62
C LEU A 330 23.45 4.77 -27.19
N MET A 331 22.38 5.51 -27.40
CA MET A 331 22.40 6.87 -27.93
C MET A 331 22.35 7.93 -26.83
N SER A 332 21.88 7.55 -25.63
CA SER A 332 21.75 8.42 -24.47
C SER A 332 21.86 7.58 -23.19
N PRO A 333 22.14 8.18 -22.02
CA PRO A 333 21.97 7.50 -20.73
C PRO A 333 20.57 6.91 -20.52
N GLU A 334 19.52 7.55 -21.04
CA GLU A 334 18.14 7.08 -20.94
C GLU A 334 17.82 5.90 -21.89
N ASP A 335 18.63 5.66 -22.92
CA ASP A 335 18.46 4.54 -23.89
C ASP A 335 18.68 3.14 -23.26
N ARG A 336 18.81 3.06 -21.96
CA ARG A 336 18.71 1.83 -21.16
C ARG A 336 17.26 1.48 -20.80
N GLN A 337 16.34 2.45 -20.95
CA GLN A 337 14.91 2.31 -20.72
C GLN A 337 14.21 1.82 -22.00
N ASP A 338 13.30 0.87 -21.87
CA ASP A 338 12.61 0.27 -23.01
C ASP A 338 11.82 1.27 -23.87
N TYR A 339 11.30 2.33 -23.21
CA TYR A 339 10.50 3.36 -23.87
C TYR A 339 11.33 4.42 -24.61
N TYR A 340 12.63 4.54 -24.36
CA TYR A 340 13.46 5.64 -24.91
C TYR A 340 13.41 5.72 -26.45
N ARG A 341 13.37 4.55 -27.10
CA ARG A 341 13.32 4.46 -28.57
C ARG A 341 11.91 4.60 -29.14
N SER A 342 10.90 4.63 -28.32
CA SER A 342 9.52 4.84 -28.75
C SER A 342 9.21 6.32 -28.95
N ARG A 343 8.56 6.64 -30.04
CA ARG A 343 8.02 7.98 -30.35
C ARG A 343 6.53 7.84 -30.52
N TYR A 344 5.78 8.79 -29.99
CA TYR A 344 4.33 8.76 -30.05
C TYR A 344 3.82 9.94 -30.84
N PHE A 345 3.01 9.66 -31.87
CA PHE A 345 2.43 10.68 -32.73
C PHE A 345 0.91 10.69 -32.58
N THR A 346 0.34 11.89 -32.59
CA THR A 346 -1.08 12.13 -32.40
C THR A 346 -1.85 11.93 -33.69
N TYR A 347 -2.99 11.23 -33.57
CA TYR A 347 -3.97 11.01 -34.64
C TYR A 347 -5.34 11.49 -34.19
N GLN A 348 -6.13 11.95 -35.15
CA GLN A 348 -7.56 12.26 -35.02
C GLN A 348 -8.36 11.24 -35.84
N TYR A 349 -9.36 10.63 -35.22
CA TYR A 349 -10.30 9.72 -35.87
C TYR A 349 -11.68 10.36 -35.90
N ASP A 350 -12.25 10.53 -37.09
CA ASP A 350 -13.60 11.08 -37.30
C ASP A 350 -14.63 9.93 -37.15
N LEU A 351 -15.50 10.04 -36.16
CA LEU A 351 -16.54 9.02 -35.89
C LEU A 351 -17.58 8.89 -37.00
N ALA A 352 -17.83 9.93 -37.78
CA ALA A 352 -18.82 9.93 -38.84
C ALA A 352 -18.29 9.29 -40.12
N SER A 353 -17.10 9.65 -40.56
CA SER A 353 -16.48 9.17 -41.79
C SER A 353 -15.62 7.92 -41.64
N GLY A 354 -15.14 7.64 -40.40
CA GLY A 354 -14.16 6.61 -40.14
C GLY A 354 -12.73 6.97 -40.58
N LEU A 355 -12.48 8.23 -40.97
CA LEU A 355 -11.16 8.69 -41.41
C LEU A 355 -10.23 8.89 -40.21
N SER A 356 -9.01 8.35 -40.30
CA SER A 356 -7.95 8.58 -39.32
C SER A 356 -6.86 9.45 -39.92
N GLN A 357 -6.68 10.65 -39.38
CA GLN A 357 -5.68 11.64 -39.82
C GLN A 357 -4.56 11.76 -38.83
N GLN A 358 -3.31 11.70 -39.31
CA GLN A 358 -2.15 12.01 -38.48
C GLN A 358 -2.01 13.53 -38.32
N LEU A 359 -1.90 14.00 -37.06
CA LEU A 359 -1.76 15.42 -36.75
C LEU A 359 -0.33 15.85 -36.44
N THR A 360 0.51 14.94 -35.94
CA THR A 360 1.91 15.25 -35.58
C THR A 360 2.88 14.27 -36.24
N TYR A 361 4.07 14.76 -36.59
CA TYR A 361 5.13 14.00 -37.26
C TYR A 361 6.47 14.59 -36.84
N GLY A 362 7.54 13.78 -36.80
CA GLY A 362 8.92 14.25 -36.54
C GLY A 362 9.75 13.29 -35.71
N MET A 363 10.80 13.83 -35.08
CA MET A 363 11.77 13.05 -34.30
C MET A 363 11.44 12.96 -32.81
N ASN A 364 10.54 13.81 -32.30
CA ASN A 364 10.18 13.89 -30.90
C ASN A 364 8.74 13.43 -30.67
N THR A 365 8.50 12.81 -29.53
CA THR A 365 7.13 12.50 -29.09
C THR A 365 6.30 13.78 -28.99
N ALA A 366 5.06 13.71 -29.49
CA ALA A 366 4.07 14.75 -29.34
C ALA A 366 2.81 14.19 -28.67
N SER A 367 2.42 14.77 -27.56
CA SER A 367 1.24 14.35 -26.77
C SER A 367 0.24 15.48 -26.63
N ILE A 368 -1.05 15.14 -26.61
CA ILE A 368 -2.12 16.10 -26.30
C ILE A 368 -2.05 16.43 -24.81
N SER A 369 -2.00 17.74 -24.49
CA SER A 369 -2.19 18.24 -23.12
C SER A 369 -3.69 18.44 -22.84
N ASP A 370 -4.39 19.19 -23.72
CA ASP A 370 -5.82 19.44 -23.57
C ASP A 370 -6.50 19.77 -24.91
N ILE A 371 -7.83 19.77 -24.91
CA ILE A 371 -8.70 20.18 -26.03
C ILE A 371 -9.62 21.28 -25.51
N SER A 372 -9.70 22.39 -26.25
CA SER A 372 -10.65 23.46 -25.91
C SER A 372 -12.08 22.95 -25.89
N ARG A 373 -12.94 23.52 -25.04
CA ARG A 373 -14.32 23.05 -24.82
C ARG A 373 -15.19 23.10 -26.06
N ASP A 374 -14.90 23.99 -27.03
CA ASP A 374 -15.54 24.07 -28.33
C ASP A 374 -15.01 23.06 -29.34
N GLY A 375 -13.98 22.29 -28.96
CA GLY A 375 -13.34 21.28 -29.82
C GLY A 375 -12.42 21.87 -30.90
N ARG A 376 -12.22 23.19 -30.93
CA ARG A 376 -11.47 23.86 -31.99
C ARG A 376 -9.95 23.82 -31.80
N TYR A 377 -9.47 24.01 -30.58
CA TYR A 377 -8.04 24.11 -30.29
C TYR A 377 -7.51 22.88 -29.55
N LEU A 378 -6.34 22.43 -30.00
CA LEU A 378 -5.63 21.32 -29.40
C LEU A 378 -4.31 21.83 -28.82
N LEU A 379 -4.04 21.57 -27.54
CA LEU A 379 -2.72 21.81 -26.93
C LEU A 379 -1.85 20.56 -27.10
N ILE A 380 -0.75 20.72 -27.80
CA ILE A 380 0.22 19.66 -28.10
C ILE A 380 1.53 20.00 -27.41
N ARG A 381 2.00 19.09 -26.54
CA ARG A 381 3.30 19.18 -25.91
C ARG A 381 4.30 18.25 -26.60
N THR A 382 5.49 18.77 -26.87
CA THR A 382 6.64 17.98 -27.34
C THR A 382 7.83 18.20 -26.41
N SER A 383 8.66 17.17 -26.20
CA SER A 383 9.83 17.22 -25.34
C SER A 383 11.09 16.90 -26.13
N MET A 384 12.16 17.60 -25.81
CA MET A 384 13.48 17.41 -26.39
C MET A 384 14.49 17.14 -25.28
N GLU A 385 15.25 16.06 -25.40
CA GLU A 385 16.34 15.72 -24.50
C GLU A 385 17.51 16.71 -24.64
N THR A 386 18.09 17.13 -23.50
CA THR A 386 19.25 18.06 -23.44
C THR A 386 20.24 17.57 -22.38
N VAL A 387 20.97 16.48 -22.66
CA VAL A 387 21.84 15.79 -21.67
C VAL A 387 22.91 16.70 -21.04
N THR A 388 23.27 17.79 -21.70
CA THR A 388 24.29 18.75 -21.21
C THR A 388 23.73 19.92 -20.38
N GLU A 389 22.41 20.00 -20.23
CA GLU A 389 21.73 21.08 -19.49
C GLU A 389 20.70 20.50 -18.50
N GLN A 390 20.80 20.88 -17.22
CA GLN A 390 19.79 20.54 -16.21
C GLN A 390 18.59 21.49 -16.26
N PRO A 391 17.35 20.95 -16.06
CA PRO A 391 16.97 19.55 -16.15
C PRO A 391 17.21 19.00 -17.57
N PHE A 392 17.47 17.72 -17.71
CA PHE A 392 17.95 17.09 -18.96
C PHE A 392 16.88 16.99 -20.06
N SER A 393 15.82 17.75 -19.97
CA SER A 393 14.79 17.88 -20.99
C SER A 393 14.20 19.29 -21.02
N LYS A 394 13.74 19.70 -22.20
CA LYS A 394 13.00 20.93 -22.43
C LYS A 394 11.69 20.60 -23.14
N ASN A 395 10.62 21.30 -22.83
CA ASN A 395 9.34 21.11 -23.50
C ASN A 395 8.89 22.35 -24.26
N THR A 396 8.08 22.12 -25.27
CA THR A 396 7.44 23.15 -26.10
C THR A 396 5.96 22.85 -26.11
N LEU A 397 5.12 23.85 -25.87
CA LEU A 397 3.67 23.78 -26.00
C LEU A 397 3.22 24.51 -27.25
N ILE A 398 2.43 23.82 -28.05
CA ILE A 398 1.91 24.33 -29.33
C ILE A 398 0.38 24.23 -29.24
N MET A 399 -0.31 25.30 -29.62
CA MET A 399 -1.76 25.32 -29.84
C MET A 399 -2.04 25.15 -31.33
N LEU A 400 -2.77 24.11 -31.70
CA LEU A 400 -3.21 23.81 -33.06
C LEU A 400 -4.68 24.22 -33.22
N ASP A 401 -4.99 25.10 -34.18
CA ASP A 401 -6.35 25.37 -34.62
C ASP A 401 -6.80 24.29 -35.65
N LEU A 402 -7.71 23.44 -35.22
CA LEU A 402 -8.18 22.30 -36.01
C LEU A 402 -9.04 22.68 -37.24
N GLU A 403 -9.59 23.91 -37.31
CA GLU A 403 -10.31 24.39 -38.48
C GLU A 403 -9.35 24.91 -39.56
N THR A 404 -8.33 25.64 -39.17
CA THR A 404 -7.40 26.28 -40.11
C THR A 404 -6.07 25.52 -40.27
N MET A 405 -5.81 24.51 -39.44
CA MET A 405 -4.57 23.77 -39.32
C MET A 405 -3.34 24.67 -39.08
N LYS A 406 -3.55 25.87 -38.51
CA LYS A 406 -2.49 26.79 -38.11
C LYS A 406 -2.05 26.50 -36.67
N THR A 407 -0.77 26.68 -36.42
CA THR A 407 -0.16 26.49 -35.11
C THR A 407 0.27 27.81 -34.51
N ASP A 408 0.16 27.92 -33.19
CA ASP A 408 0.67 29.00 -32.36
C ASP A 408 1.54 28.40 -31.25
N THR A 409 2.81 28.82 -31.14
CA THR A 409 3.72 28.34 -30.10
C THR A 409 3.49 29.13 -28.83
N ILE A 410 2.92 28.49 -27.82
CA ILE A 410 2.62 29.08 -26.52
C ILE A 410 3.88 29.36 -25.72
N TRP A 411 4.77 28.34 -25.60
CA TRP A 411 6.13 28.50 -25.12
C TRP A 411 7.08 27.55 -25.85
N LYS A 412 8.36 27.85 -25.82
CA LYS A 412 9.41 27.05 -26.46
C LYS A 412 10.55 26.81 -25.50
N ASN A 413 11.03 25.58 -25.44
CA ASN A 413 12.18 25.15 -24.63
C ASN A 413 12.04 25.50 -23.14
N GLU A 414 10.82 25.47 -22.57
CA GLU A 414 10.61 25.64 -21.14
C GLU A 414 11.10 24.38 -20.39
N LYS A 415 11.75 24.60 -19.26
CA LYS A 415 12.41 23.54 -18.51
C LYS A 415 11.56 22.94 -17.41
N PHE A 416 10.74 23.73 -16.74
CA PHE A 416 10.04 23.36 -15.52
C PHE A 416 8.52 23.42 -15.63
N ALA A 417 7.94 23.87 -16.74
CA ALA A 417 6.50 23.79 -16.97
C ALA A 417 6.08 22.37 -17.32
N GLY A 418 4.98 21.92 -16.74
CA GLY A 418 4.38 20.60 -16.92
C GLY A 418 3.19 20.61 -17.89
N GLY A 419 2.02 20.11 -17.44
CA GLY A 419 0.76 20.11 -18.18
C GLY A 419 0.11 21.50 -18.25
N ALA A 420 -0.74 21.69 -19.27
CA ALA A 420 -1.54 22.89 -19.43
C ALA A 420 -2.94 22.54 -19.91
N ASP A 421 -3.98 23.14 -19.29
CA ASP A 421 -5.38 22.95 -19.60
C ASP A 421 -6.05 24.30 -19.91
N PHE A 422 -7.02 24.32 -20.82
CA PHE A 422 -7.79 25.54 -21.12
C PHE A 422 -8.70 25.95 -19.95
N SER A 423 -8.78 27.27 -19.70
CA SER A 423 -9.86 27.80 -18.89
C SER A 423 -11.23 27.50 -19.53
N PRO A 424 -12.33 27.55 -18.77
CA PRO A 424 -13.66 27.29 -19.30
C PRO A 424 -14.08 28.16 -20.48
N ASP A 425 -13.56 29.39 -20.56
CA ASP A 425 -13.82 30.35 -21.65
C ASP A 425 -12.77 30.33 -22.78
N GLY A 426 -11.76 29.45 -22.67
CA GLY A 426 -10.68 29.27 -23.66
C GLY A 426 -9.69 30.43 -23.78
N LYS A 427 -9.71 31.40 -22.85
CA LYS A 427 -8.85 32.59 -22.94
C LYS A 427 -7.57 32.50 -22.10
N GLN A 428 -7.51 31.55 -21.20
CA GLN A 428 -6.39 31.34 -20.28
C GLN A 428 -5.99 29.87 -20.27
N LEU A 429 -4.78 29.60 -19.80
CA LEU A 429 -4.28 28.26 -19.50
C LEU A 429 -4.03 28.14 -18.00
N LEU A 430 -4.45 27.03 -17.42
CA LEU A 430 -4.05 26.57 -16.11
C LEU A 430 -2.88 25.62 -16.29
N ILE A 431 -1.75 25.91 -15.64
CA ILE A 431 -0.48 25.22 -15.89
C ILE A 431 0.06 24.68 -14.58
N SER A 432 0.51 23.42 -14.56
CA SER A 432 1.34 22.87 -13.50
C SER A 432 2.82 23.01 -13.83
N GLY A 433 3.69 23.15 -12.82
CA GLY A 433 5.14 23.25 -13.06
C GLY A 433 5.92 23.40 -11.75
N GLY A 434 7.24 23.29 -11.84
CA GLY A 434 8.12 23.57 -10.71
C GLY A 434 8.17 25.06 -10.37
N PRO A 435 8.66 25.45 -9.19
CA PRO A 435 8.82 26.87 -8.80
C PRO A 435 9.67 27.69 -9.77
N ASP A 436 10.65 27.04 -10.42
CA ASP A 436 11.57 27.64 -11.38
C ASP A 436 10.96 27.87 -12.77
N ALA A 437 9.73 27.43 -13.03
CA ALA A 437 9.08 27.61 -14.32
C ALA A 437 8.97 29.10 -14.68
N PHE A 438 9.07 29.39 -15.99
CA PHE A 438 8.96 30.75 -16.55
C PHE A 438 9.92 31.76 -15.91
N ASN A 439 11.21 31.40 -15.87
CA ASN A 439 12.29 32.19 -15.27
C ASN A 439 12.12 32.44 -13.75
N GLY A 440 11.52 31.49 -13.03
CA GLY A 440 11.43 31.50 -11.57
C GLY A 440 10.42 32.48 -10.99
N ILE A 441 9.37 32.85 -11.74
CA ILE A 441 8.33 33.76 -11.21
C ILE A 441 7.57 33.18 -10.02
N GLY A 442 7.54 31.83 -9.91
CA GLY A 442 6.89 31.09 -8.81
C GLY A 442 7.75 30.94 -7.55
N LEU A 443 9.02 31.35 -7.56
CA LEU A 443 9.96 31.14 -6.46
C LEU A 443 9.56 31.87 -5.18
N ASN A 444 9.57 31.14 -4.06
CA ASN A 444 9.37 31.60 -2.69
C ASN A 444 10.31 30.84 -1.73
N ILE A 445 11.60 31.01 -1.93
CA ILE A 445 12.69 30.39 -1.18
C ILE A 445 13.59 31.43 -0.55
N LYS A 446 14.44 31.06 0.40
CA LYS A 446 15.44 31.96 0.99
C LYS A 446 16.59 32.25 0.01
N PRO A 447 17.25 33.42 0.14
CA PRO A 447 18.45 33.69 -0.64
C PRO A 447 19.52 32.61 -0.48
N GLY A 448 20.08 32.15 -1.61
CA GLY A 448 21.11 31.10 -1.65
C GLY A 448 20.57 29.66 -1.67
N GLN A 449 19.27 29.45 -1.49
CA GLN A 449 18.66 28.15 -1.73
C GLN A 449 18.39 27.92 -3.22
N ILE A 450 18.30 26.63 -3.59
CA ILE A 450 17.84 26.18 -4.91
C ILE A 450 16.48 25.51 -4.68
N ALA A 451 15.49 25.87 -5.51
CA ALA A 451 14.15 25.29 -5.37
C ALA A 451 14.16 23.79 -5.62
N ASN A 452 13.33 23.09 -4.88
CA ASN A 452 13.04 21.68 -5.15
C ASN A 452 12.00 21.58 -6.27
N SER A 453 12.40 21.13 -7.45
CA SER A 453 11.52 21.02 -8.63
C SER A 453 10.39 19.98 -8.46
N TYR A 454 10.48 19.11 -7.44
CA TYR A 454 9.39 18.19 -7.08
C TYR A 454 8.29 18.88 -6.26
N ASP A 455 8.48 20.12 -5.79
CA ASP A 455 7.44 20.93 -5.15
C ASP A 455 6.61 21.65 -6.21
N THR A 456 5.63 20.96 -6.78
CA THR A 456 4.84 21.44 -7.93
C THR A 456 3.94 22.63 -7.56
N GLN A 457 3.90 23.61 -8.47
CA GLN A 457 3.16 24.86 -8.35
C GLN A 457 2.10 24.97 -9.48
N ALA A 458 1.15 25.90 -9.33
CA ALA A 458 0.15 26.24 -10.35
C ALA A 458 0.30 27.68 -10.84
N PHE A 459 0.08 27.83 -12.15
CA PHE A 459 0.17 29.11 -12.85
C PHE A 459 -1.08 29.31 -13.72
N ILE A 460 -1.47 30.58 -13.93
CA ILE A 460 -2.49 30.97 -14.93
C ILE A 460 -1.83 31.84 -15.98
N MET A 461 -1.89 31.45 -17.26
CA MET A 461 -1.41 32.24 -18.39
C MET A 461 -2.55 32.83 -19.17
N ASN A 462 -2.51 34.12 -19.47
CA ASN A 462 -3.43 34.74 -20.43
C ASN A 462 -2.93 34.49 -21.86
N LEU A 463 -3.76 33.88 -22.71
CA LEU A 463 -3.38 33.47 -24.07
C LEU A 463 -3.11 34.66 -25.01
N ALA A 464 -3.85 35.77 -24.84
CA ALA A 464 -3.69 36.94 -25.69
C ALA A 464 -2.42 37.77 -25.36
N THR A 465 -2.12 37.92 -24.06
CA THR A 465 -1.00 38.79 -23.59
C THR A 465 0.25 37.99 -23.25
N ARG A 466 0.14 36.66 -23.08
CA ARG A 466 1.18 35.76 -22.58
C ARG A 466 1.64 36.09 -21.16
N SER A 467 0.93 36.96 -20.44
CA SER A 467 1.23 37.21 -19.02
C SER A 467 0.92 35.99 -18.18
N ILE A 468 1.78 35.68 -17.20
CA ILE A 468 1.67 34.51 -16.34
C ILE A 468 1.56 34.96 -14.88
N ASP A 469 0.58 34.41 -14.17
CA ASP A 469 0.33 34.61 -12.75
C ASP A 469 0.68 33.35 -11.96
N PRO A 470 1.69 33.35 -11.06
CA PRO A 470 2.05 32.21 -10.21
C PRO A 470 1.11 32.13 -9.01
N ILE A 471 -0.07 31.56 -9.20
CA ILE A 471 -1.18 31.61 -8.22
C ILE A 471 -0.85 30.92 -6.89
N THR A 472 0.05 29.95 -6.88
CA THR A 472 0.43 29.19 -5.67
C THR A 472 1.76 29.62 -5.05
N LYS A 473 2.41 30.70 -5.53
CA LYS A 473 3.70 31.17 -5.02
C LYS A 473 3.79 31.26 -3.49
N ASN A 474 2.72 31.71 -2.83
CA ASN A 474 2.61 31.86 -1.36
C ASN A 474 1.71 30.80 -0.73
N PHE A 475 1.60 29.64 -1.38
CA PHE A 475 0.75 28.53 -0.93
C PHE A 475 1.65 27.34 -0.59
N ASN A 476 1.63 26.90 0.66
CA ASN A 476 2.58 25.88 1.15
C ASN A 476 2.36 24.47 0.60
N PRO A 477 1.11 24.00 0.37
CA PRO A 477 0.91 22.68 -0.20
C PRO A 477 1.48 22.55 -1.63
N SER A 478 2.00 21.38 -1.97
CA SER A 478 2.48 21.04 -3.32
C SER A 478 1.33 20.53 -4.18
N VAL A 479 1.22 21.00 -5.41
CA VAL A 479 0.10 20.70 -6.31
C VAL A 479 0.30 19.35 -6.98
N GLU A 480 -0.72 18.48 -6.91
CA GLU A 480 -0.75 17.15 -7.57
C GLU A 480 -1.58 17.19 -8.85
N ASP A 481 -2.84 17.66 -8.76
CA ASP A 481 -3.77 17.77 -9.87
C ASP A 481 -4.50 19.10 -9.87
N LEU A 482 -4.93 19.53 -11.05
CA LEU A 482 -5.59 20.81 -11.32
C LEU A 482 -6.85 20.60 -12.15
N TRP A 483 -7.92 21.33 -11.80
CA TRP A 483 -9.16 21.38 -12.58
C TRP A 483 -9.76 22.77 -12.55
N TRP A 484 -10.19 23.30 -13.67
CA TRP A 484 -10.93 24.55 -13.73
C TRP A 484 -12.42 24.29 -13.96
N ASN A 485 -13.24 24.49 -12.95
CA ASN A 485 -14.67 24.19 -13.00
C ASN A 485 -15.44 25.27 -13.77
N LYS A 486 -16.29 24.84 -14.71
CA LYS A 486 -17.10 25.73 -15.58
C LYS A 486 -18.22 26.41 -14.82
N LYS A 487 -18.82 25.76 -13.80
CA LYS A 487 -20.06 26.25 -13.16
C LYS A 487 -19.82 27.38 -12.16
N ASP A 488 -18.73 27.37 -11.44
CA ASP A 488 -18.39 28.41 -10.46
C ASP A 488 -17.12 29.20 -10.82
N ASN A 489 -16.51 28.87 -11.96
CA ASN A 489 -15.28 29.46 -12.45
C ASN A 489 -14.12 29.46 -11.41
N CYS A 490 -14.10 28.45 -10.53
CA CYS A 490 -13.03 28.23 -9.56
C CYS A 490 -12.06 27.16 -10.06
N VAL A 491 -10.80 27.27 -9.63
CA VAL A 491 -9.81 26.23 -9.80
C VAL A 491 -9.83 25.32 -8.58
N TYR A 492 -9.95 24.02 -8.80
CA TYR A 492 -9.83 22.99 -7.79
C TYR A 492 -8.48 22.34 -7.92
N MET A 493 -7.82 22.08 -6.79
CA MET A 493 -6.49 21.50 -6.74
C MET A 493 -6.48 20.35 -5.73
N ARG A 494 -6.05 19.16 -6.17
CA ARG A 494 -5.62 18.14 -5.22
C ARG A 494 -4.16 18.40 -4.91
N VAL A 495 -3.81 18.46 -3.65
CA VAL A 495 -2.50 18.91 -3.21
C VAL A 495 -1.94 18.00 -2.11
N GLN A 496 -0.64 17.83 -2.08
CA GLN A 496 0.07 17.34 -0.91
C GLN A 496 0.11 18.47 0.13
N ASP A 497 -0.73 18.38 1.16
CA ASP A 497 -0.80 19.31 2.28
C ASP A 497 -0.20 18.62 3.51
N LYS A 498 1.11 18.81 3.72
CA LYS A 498 1.92 18.07 4.68
C LYS A 498 1.88 16.57 4.38
N ASP A 499 1.39 15.74 5.30
CA ASP A 499 1.25 14.29 5.16
C ASP A 499 -0.14 13.82 4.71
N CYS A 500 -1.00 14.78 4.31
CA CYS A 500 -2.34 14.57 3.75
C CYS A 500 -2.40 14.86 2.24
N LEU A 501 -3.38 14.25 1.54
CA LEU A 501 -3.79 14.65 0.20
C LEU A 501 -5.16 15.34 0.31
N ALA A 502 -5.17 16.66 0.20
CA ALA A 502 -6.34 17.49 0.37
C ALA A 502 -6.82 18.08 -0.96
N VAL A 503 -8.07 18.57 -1.01
CA VAL A 503 -8.58 19.36 -2.13
C VAL A 503 -8.84 20.78 -1.67
N TYR A 504 -8.29 21.73 -2.42
CA TYR A 504 -8.51 23.17 -2.24
C TYR A 504 -9.27 23.75 -3.41
N ARG A 505 -10.14 24.71 -3.12
CA ARG A 505 -10.80 25.57 -4.10
C ARG A 505 -10.09 26.92 -4.11
N TYR A 506 -9.60 27.35 -5.27
CA TYR A 506 -9.07 28.69 -5.52
C TYR A 506 -10.06 29.51 -6.33
N THR A 507 -10.40 30.72 -5.86
CA THR A 507 -11.28 31.65 -6.54
C THR A 507 -10.43 32.71 -7.25
N PRO A 508 -10.30 32.70 -8.60
CA PRO A 508 -9.40 33.62 -9.31
C PRO A 508 -9.71 35.09 -9.07
N LEU A 509 -11.00 35.45 -9.00
CA LEU A 509 -11.45 36.83 -8.77
C LEU A 509 -11.00 37.44 -7.43
N THR A 510 -10.98 36.64 -6.36
CA THR A 510 -10.62 37.10 -5.01
C THR A 510 -9.23 36.63 -4.56
N ARG A 511 -8.59 35.76 -5.33
CA ARG A 511 -7.28 35.12 -5.04
C ARG A 511 -7.28 34.34 -3.70
N LYS A 512 -8.41 33.82 -3.29
CA LYS A 512 -8.54 33.08 -2.03
C LYS A 512 -8.51 31.57 -2.24
N PHE A 513 -7.79 30.91 -1.35
CA PHE A 513 -7.79 29.44 -1.21
C PHE A 513 -8.72 29.03 -0.08
N GLU A 514 -9.47 27.96 -0.30
CA GLU A 514 -10.33 27.34 0.69
C GLU A 514 -10.15 25.83 0.67
N LYS A 515 -9.76 25.24 1.80
CA LYS A 515 -9.66 23.80 1.95
C LYS A 515 -11.06 23.19 2.05
N LEU A 516 -11.40 22.23 1.20
CA LEU A 516 -12.67 21.53 1.28
C LEU A 516 -12.68 20.57 2.50
N PRO A 517 -13.80 20.52 3.27
CA PRO A 517 -13.91 19.69 4.47
C PRO A 517 -14.21 18.22 4.12
N LEU A 518 -13.31 17.58 3.37
CA LEU A 518 -13.44 16.19 2.97
C LEU A 518 -13.21 15.25 4.16
N LYS A 519 -13.67 14.02 4.05
CA LYS A 519 -13.77 13.09 5.19
C LYS A 519 -12.54 12.20 5.38
N GLU A 520 -11.63 12.22 4.41
CA GLU A 520 -10.45 11.34 4.40
C GLU A 520 -9.16 12.15 4.47
N ASP A 521 -8.14 11.61 5.11
CA ASP A 521 -6.80 12.21 5.17
C ASP A 521 -6.15 12.26 3.77
N LEU A 522 -6.38 11.23 2.97
CA LEU A 522 -5.80 11.09 1.64
C LEU A 522 -6.90 10.95 0.58
N VAL A 523 -7.17 12.01 -0.14
CA VAL A 523 -8.06 11.99 -1.32
C VAL A 523 -7.30 11.38 -2.49
N ARG A 524 -7.65 10.14 -2.85
CA ARG A 524 -6.95 9.37 -3.90
C ARG A 524 -7.46 9.69 -5.31
N SER A 525 -8.75 9.92 -5.46
CA SER A 525 -9.35 10.39 -6.71
C SER A 525 -10.38 11.47 -6.44
N PHE A 526 -10.50 12.41 -7.36
CA PHE A 526 -11.47 13.50 -7.32
C PHE A 526 -11.99 13.77 -8.75
N SER A 527 -13.29 13.83 -8.90
CA SER A 527 -13.94 14.04 -10.20
C SER A 527 -15.12 15.00 -10.03
N MET A 528 -15.25 15.96 -10.93
CA MET A 528 -16.32 16.97 -10.90
C MET A 528 -17.23 16.83 -12.12
N ALA A 529 -18.51 17.08 -11.92
CA ALA A 529 -19.47 17.20 -13.03
C ALA A 529 -19.26 18.52 -13.80
N ASP A 530 -19.43 18.46 -15.11
CA ASP A 530 -19.30 19.66 -15.97
C ASP A 530 -20.51 20.61 -15.88
N GLU A 531 -21.70 20.02 -15.69
CA GLU A 531 -22.97 20.76 -15.75
C GLU A 531 -23.68 20.90 -14.40
N ALA A 532 -23.05 20.45 -13.30
CA ALA A 532 -23.56 20.55 -11.94
C ALA A 532 -22.47 20.82 -10.93
N LEU A 533 -22.79 21.45 -9.79
CA LEU A 533 -21.89 21.61 -8.65
C LEU A 533 -21.88 20.35 -7.77
N ILE A 534 -21.57 19.22 -8.40
CA ILE A 534 -21.44 17.89 -7.78
C ILE A 534 -20.07 17.35 -8.13
N ALA A 535 -19.44 16.74 -7.14
CA ALA A 535 -18.19 15.98 -7.31
C ALA A 535 -18.33 14.59 -6.68
N ALA A 536 -17.45 13.70 -7.07
CA ALA A 536 -17.22 12.44 -6.38
C ALA A 536 -15.74 12.35 -5.99
N TYR A 537 -15.46 11.76 -4.86
CA TYR A 537 -14.07 11.48 -4.46
C TYR A 537 -13.95 10.14 -3.75
N SER A 538 -12.76 9.56 -3.83
CA SER A 538 -12.39 8.43 -3.00
C SER A 538 -11.14 8.75 -2.18
N GLY A 539 -11.03 8.13 -1.02
CA GLY A 539 -9.91 8.35 -0.14
C GLY A 539 -9.82 7.35 0.99
N ASN A 540 -8.72 7.40 1.70
CA ASN A 540 -8.44 6.61 2.89
C ASN A 540 -7.75 7.45 3.97
N GLY A 541 -7.61 6.87 5.16
CA GLY A 541 -6.92 7.50 6.27
C GLY A 541 -6.10 6.50 7.07
N LEU A 542 -5.70 6.89 8.27
CA LEU A 542 -4.87 6.06 9.17
C LEU A 542 -5.55 4.77 9.64
N ARG A 543 -6.88 4.74 9.65
CA ARG A 543 -7.68 3.69 10.29
C ARG A 543 -8.75 3.08 9.38
N ASN A 544 -8.75 3.41 8.10
CA ASN A 544 -9.72 2.89 7.12
C ASN A 544 -9.09 2.72 5.74
N SER A 545 -9.61 1.74 5.02
CA SER A 545 -9.34 1.53 3.60
C SER A 545 -10.10 2.55 2.74
N THR A 546 -9.92 2.49 1.43
CA THR A 546 -10.48 3.47 0.51
C THR A 546 -12.01 3.42 0.46
N ARG A 547 -12.64 4.56 0.78
CA ARG A 547 -14.08 4.84 0.72
C ARG A 547 -14.42 5.75 -0.44
N ALA A 548 -15.67 5.74 -0.88
CA ALA A 548 -16.17 6.65 -1.92
C ALA A 548 -17.29 7.54 -1.43
N TYR A 549 -17.28 8.79 -1.90
CA TYR A 549 -18.22 9.84 -1.48
C TYR A 549 -18.75 10.62 -2.68
N VAL A 550 -19.96 11.12 -2.52
CA VAL A 550 -20.53 12.20 -3.35
C VAL A 550 -20.44 13.50 -2.57
N LEU A 551 -19.94 14.54 -3.21
CA LEU A 551 -19.75 15.87 -2.65
C LEU A 551 -20.65 16.89 -3.36
N ASN A 552 -21.45 17.62 -2.61
CA ASN A 552 -22.13 18.81 -3.11
C ASN A 552 -21.21 20.02 -2.94
N LEU A 553 -20.69 20.56 -4.04
CA LEU A 553 -19.73 21.67 -4.03
C LEU A 553 -20.34 23.00 -3.56
N LYS A 554 -21.68 23.15 -3.57
CA LYS A 554 -22.35 24.36 -3.13
C LYS A 554 -22.37 24.50 -1.60
N ASN A 555 -22.68 23.42 -0.87
CA ASN A 555 -22.75 23.39 0.59
C ASN A 555 -21.63 22.59 1.23
N GLN A 556 -20.73 22.03 0.45
CA GLN A 556 -19.57 21.24 0.85
C GLN A 556 -19.89 20.00 1.71
N GLN A 557 -21.09 19.45 1.55
CA GLN A 557 -21.49 18.23 2.26
C GLN A 557 -21.13 16.99 1.47
N SER A 558 -20.47 16.06 2.13
CA SER A 558 -20.09 14.73 1.61
C SER A 558 -21.03 13.64 2.12
N ILE A 559 -21.48 12.77 1.24
CA ILE A 559 -22.29 11.58 1.53
C ILE A 559 -21.45 10.36 1.19
N LEU A 560 -21.29 9.45 2.15
CA LEU A 560 -20.65 8.15 1.94
C LEU A 560 -21.51 7.29 1.02
N VAL A 561 -20.94 6.79 -0.09
CA VAL A 561 -21.66 5.97 -1.05
C VAL A 561 -21.09 4.55 -1.16
N ALA A 562 -19.84 4.32 -0.74
CA ALA A 562 -19.27 2.98 -0.66
C ALA A 562 -18.18 2.89 0.41
N ASP A 563 -18.25 1.81 1.21
CA ASP A 563 -17.21 1.36 2.15
C ASP A 563 -17.10 -0.17 2.06
N PRO A 564 -16.48 -0.71 1.00
CA PRO A 564 -16.48 -2.16 0.77
C PRO A 564 -15.59 -2.93 1.74
N TYR A 565 -14.67 -2.25 2.44
CA TYR A 565 -13.71 -2.89 3.35
C TYR A 565 -14.22 -2.95 4.80
N GLU A 566 -15.28 -2.22 5.18
CA GLU A 566 -15.84 -2.15 6.53
C GLU A 566 -16.10 -3.54 7.16
N PRO A 567 -16.67 -4.54 6.45
CA PRO A 567 -16.92 -5.85 7.04
C PRO A 567 -15.65 -6.60 7.48
N ARG A 568 -14.49 -6.27 6.90
CA ARG A 568 -13.20 -6.81 7.32
C ARG A 568 -12.59 -5.94 8.42
N LEU A 569 -12.63 -4.62 8.24
CA LEU A 569 -12.06 -3.64 9.17
C LEU A 569 -12.66 -3.74 10.57
N SER A 570 -13.97 -3.95 10.68
CA SER A 570 -14.68 -4.09 11.96
C SER A 570 -14.23 -5.29 12.83
N LYS A 571 -13.45 -6.21 12.24
CA LYS A 571 -12.84 -7.35 12.94
C LYS A 571 -11.39 -7.09 13.37
N LEU A 572 -10.85 -5.92 13.06
CA LEU A 572 -9.46 -5.58 13.34
C LEU A 572 -9.34 -4.65 14.55
N GLU A 573 -8.38 -4.94 15.40
CA GLU A 573 -7.96 -4.07 16.49
C GLU A 573 -6.80 -3.21 16.00
N LEU A 574 -7.07 -1.93 15.85
CA LEU A 574 -6.09 -0.95 15.40
C LEU A 574 -5.57 -0.15 16.58
N GLY A 575 -4.28 0.10 16.60
CA GLY A 575 -3.62 0.97 17.53
C GLY A 575 -4.10 2.42 17.43
N GLU A 576 -3.99 3.17 18.53
CA GLU A 576 -4.21 4.60 18.53
C GLU A 576 -3.08 5.31 17.79
N VAL A 577 -3.41 6.39 17.06
CA VAL A 577 -2.41 7.19 16.34
C VAL A 577 -2.54 8.64 16.79
N ASN A 578 -1.44 9.18 17.28
CA ASN A 578 -1.37 10.55 17.80
C ASN A 578 -0.27 11.33 17.06
N ASP A 579 -0.54 12.59 16.73
CA ASP A 579 0.50 13.47 16.19
C ASP A 579 1.50 13.81 17.30
N TRP A 580 2.78 13.80 16.95
CA TRP A 580 3.84 14.21 17.83
C TRP A 580 4.92 14.94 17.05
N ASN A 581 5.12 16.20 17.36
CA ASN A 581 6.02 17.12 16.69
C ASN A 581 7.15 17.52 17.64
N PHE A 582 8.31 17.89 17.09
CA PHE A 582 9.39 18.47 17.86
C PHE A 582 9.96 19.69 17.15
N THR A 583 10.69 20.51 17.89
CA THR A 583 11.43 21.65 17.34
C THR A 583 12.89 21.26 17.24
N ALA A 584 13.43 21.30 16.00
CA ALA A 584 14.84 21.06 15.72
C ALA A 584 15.72 22.19 16.27
N ALA A 585 17.03 21.99 16.36
CA ALA A 585 17.98 22.92 16.91
C ALA A 585 18.00 24.29 16.19
N ASP A 586 17.62 24.34 14.91
CA ASP A 586 17.51 25.60 14.14
C ASP A 586 16.15 26.32 14.31
N GLY A 587 15.26 25.81 15.15
CA GLY A 587 13.90 26.33 15.39
C GLY A 587 12.84 25.80 14.43
N THR A 588 13.18 24.90 13.51
CA THR A 588 12.23 24.29 12.57
C THR A 588 11.34 23.28 13.30
N VAL A 589 10.02 23.38 13.07
CA VAL A 589 9.06 22.39 13.56
C VAL A 589 9.06 21.20 12.59
N ILE A 590 9.38 20.02 13.11
CA ILE A 590 9.36 18.75 12.39
C ILE A 590 8.14 17.95 12.85
N GLU A 591 7.29 17.57 11.92
CA GLU A 591 6.05 16.85 12.22
C GLU A 591 6.25 15.35 12.16
N GLY A 592 5.52 14.64 13.03
CA GLY A 592 5.52 13.19 13.10
C GLY A 592 4.26 12.62 13.73
N ARG A 593 4.18 11.30 13.77
CA ARG A 593 3.04 10.54 14.33
C ARG A 593 3.53 9.34 15.11
N CYS A 594 2.86 9.08 16.21
CA CYS A 594 3.09 7.90 17.04
C CYS A 594 1.93 6.92 16.89
N TYR A 595 2.24 5.65 16.62
CA TYR A 595 1.29 4.54 16.63
C TYR A 595 1.52 3.72 17.89
N LEU A 596 0.47 3.51 18.67
CA LEU A 596 0.49 2.72 19.89
C LEU A 596 -0.08 1.31 19.62
N PRO A 597 0.33 0.28 20.38
CA PRO A 597 -0.32 -1.03 20.32
C PRO A 597 -1.83 -0.97 20.60
N PRO A 598 -2.66 -1.88 20.03
CA PRO A 598 -4.10 -1.90 20.28
C PRO A 598 -4.48 -2.02 21.77
N HIS A 599 -3.69 -2.75 22.57
CA HIS A 599 -3.86 -2.91 24.01
C HIS A 599 -2.75 -2.21 24.79
N PHE A 600 -2.52 -0.93 24.44
CA PHE A 600 -1.47 -0.14 25.02
C PHE A 600 -1.64 0.03 26.54
N ASP A 601 -0.56 -0.27 27.28
CA ASP A 601 -0.47 -0.10 28.72
C ASP A 601 0.72 0.82 29.04
N PRO A 602 0.50 2.04 29.53
CA PRO A 602 1.59 2.98 29.78
C PRO A 602 2.58 2.53 30.88
N ALA A 603 2.24 1.51 31.65
CA ALA A 603 3.14 0.93 32.67
C ALA A 603 4.16 -0.07 32.07
N LYS A 604 3.94 -0.53 30.83
CA LYS A 604 4.84 -1.44 30.13
C LYS A 604 5.90 -0.70 29.34
N LYS A 605 6.98 -1.42 28.99
CA LYS A 605 8.01 -0.96 28.05
C LYS A 605 7.81 -1.62 26.69
N TYR A 606 7.86 -0.80 25.63
CA TYR A 606 7.69 -1.25 24.25
C TYR A 606 8.94 -0.93 23.42
N PRO A 607 9.38 -1.84 22.54
CA PRO A 607 10.36 -1.51 21.53
C PRO A 607 9.82 -0.46 20.55
N LEU A 608 10.73 0.37 20.00
CA LEU A 608 10.40 1.44 19.06
C LEU A 608 10.85 1.09 17.63
N ILE A 609 9.99 1.33 16.66
CA ILE A 609 10.34 1.37 15.23
C ILE A 609 10.22 2.81 14.73
N VAL A 610 11.29 3.37 14.19
CA VAL A 610 11.32 4.70 13.58
C VAL A 610 11.19 4.54 12.07
N TYR A 611 10.18 5.17 11.48
CA TYR A 611 9.87 5.11 10.05
C TYR A 611 9.92 6.49 9.41
N TYR A 612 10.55 6.58 8.27
CA TYR A 612 10.72 7.82 7.49
C TYR A 612 10.92 7.49 6.00
N TYR A 613 10.75 8.49 5.16
CA TYR A 613 11.29 8.48 3.80
C TYR A 613 12.58 9.30 3.75
N GLY A 614 12.56 10.51 4.30
CA GLY A 614 13.74 11.38 4.41
C GLY A 614 14.17 12.05 3.11
N GLY A 615 13.41 11.83 2.02
CA GLY A 615 13.58 12.49 0.73
C GLY A 615 12.46 13.49 0.47
N THR A 616 12.09 13.68 -0.81
CA THR A 616 11.13 14.71 -1.23
C THR A 616 9.67 14.39 -0.88
N SER A 617 9.34 13.15 -0.53
CA SER A 617 7.95 12.76 -0.26
C SER A 617 7.69 12.56 1.23
N PRO A 618 6.52 12.95 1.76
CA PRO A 618 6.16 12.67 3.15
C PRO A 618 5.77 11.21 3.36
N THR A 619 5.85 10.76 4.62
CA THR A 619 5.19 9.56 5.08
C THR A 619 3.69 9.86 5.21
N GLN A 620 2.87 9.35 4.30
CA GLN A 620 1.43 9.68 4.24
C GLN A 620 0.61 9.01 5.35
N ARG A 621 -0.56 9.61 5.66
CA ARG A 621 -1.57 9.11 6.61
C ARG A 621 -2.41 7.99 5.97
N THR A 622 -1.83 6.82 5.80
CA THR A 622 -2.52 5.69 5.15
C THR A 622 -2.54 4.42 6.01
N PHE A 623 -3.68 3.74 6.01
CA PHE A 623 -3.80 2.37 6.51
C PHE A 623 -3.06 1.39 5.59
N GLU A 624 -3.16 1.60 4.28
CA GLU A 624 -2.63 0.71 3.22
C GLU A 624 -1.23 1.12 2.79
N SER A 625 -0.27 1.02 3.69
CA SER A 625 1.14 1.32 3.39
C SER A 625 1.90 0.07 2.93
N THR A 626 2.93 0.27 2.11
CA THR A 626 3.94 -0.77 1.81
C THR A 626 4.64 -1.24 3.08
N TYR A 627 4.89 -0.31 4.02
CA TYR A 627 5.32 -0.58 5.38
C TYR A 627 4.14 -0.32 6.31
N PRO A 628 3.34 -1.36 6.65
CA PRO A 628 2.07 -1.16 7.33
C PRO A 628 2.28 -0.89 8.82
N LEU A 629 2.32 0.38 9.22
CA LEU A 629 2.66 0.82 10.58
C LEU A 629 1.68 0.28 11.63
N GLN A 630 0.41 0.10 11.28
CA GLN A 630 -0.59 -0.54 12.14
C GLN A 630 -0.27 -2.03 12.40
N VAL A 631 0.37 -2.73 11.45
CA VAL A 631 0.79 -4.13 11.65
C VAL A 631 1.92 -4.19 12.69
N TYR A 632 2.90 -3.28 12.60
CA TYR A 632 3.95 -3.21 13.63
C TYR A 632 3.35 -2.87 15.01
N ALA A 633 2.42 -1.92 15.08
CA ALA A 633 1.71 -1.60 16.32
C ALA A 633 0.94 -2.82 16.86
N GLY A 634 0.25 -3.56 15.99
CA GLY A 634 -0.43 -4.82 16.33
C GLY A 634 0.51 -5.93 16.79
N MET A 635 1.80 -5.80 16.57
CA MET A 635 2.85 -6.70 17.06
C MET A 635 3.55 -6.16 18.32
N ASP A 636 2.93 -5.28 19.08
CA ASP A 636 3.43 -4.67 20.31
C ASP A 636 4.72 -3.85 20.14
N TYR A 637 4.85 -3.14 19.01
CA TYR A 637 5.83 -2.08 18.83
C TYR A 637 5.15 -0.71 18.93
N VAL A 638 5.81 0.25 19.55
CA VAL A 638 5.51 1.66 19.33
C VAL A 638 6.17 2.04 18.00
N VAL A 639 5.46 2.77 17.13
CA VAL A 639 6.02 3.23 15.86
C VAL A 639 6.00 4.75 15.83
N TYR A 640 7.14 5.36 15.51
CA TYR A 640 7.27 6.80 15.30
C TYR A 640 7.57 7.07 13.83
N ALA A 641 6.61 7.68 13.11
CA ALA A 641 6.78 8.14 11.74
C ALA A 641 7.12 9.63 11.73
N ILE A 642 8.16 10.03 11.00
CA ILE A 642 8.70 11.39 10.99
C ILE A 642 8.81 11.94 9.55
N ASN A 643 8.50 13.23 9.35
CA ASN A 643 8.61 13.96 8.09
C ASN A 643 9.66 15.09 8.24
N PRO A 644 10.94 14.80 8.00
CA PRO A 644 12.02 15.76 8.17
C PRO A 644 12.08 16.81 7.05
N SER A 645 12.93 17.81 7.21
CA SER A 645 13.20 18.85 6.21
C SER A 645 13.54 18.28 4.83
N GLY A 646 13.12 18.99 3.79
CA GLY A 646 13.27 18.55 2.39
C GLY A 646 12.02 17.93 1.78
N THR A 647 11.03 17.60 2.64
CA THR A 647 9.76 17.02 2.22
C THR A 647 8.84 18.08 1.58
N THR A 648 8.17 17.73 0.46
CA THR A 648 7.17 18.62 -0.19
C THR A 648 5.87 18.71 0.62
N GLY A 649 5.07 19.75 0.34
CA GLY A 649 3.81 19.99 1.03
C GLY A 649 3.92 20.80 2.32
N TYR A 650 5.13 21.21 2.71
CA TYR A 650 5.43 22.05 3.88
C TYR A 650 5.86 23.47 3.48
N GLY A 651 5.79 23.79 2.19
CA GLY A 651 6.22 25.03 1.58
C GLY A 651 7.59 24.95 0.91
N GLN A 652 7.82 25.84 -0.06
CA GLN A 652 8.99 25.79 -0.93
C GLN A 652 10.32 25.88 -0.17
N GLU A 653 10.40 26.70 0.89
CA GLU A 653 11.62 26.86 1.70
C GLU A 653 11.99 25.57 2.41
N PHE A 654 10.99 24.86 2.96
CA PHE A 654 11.19 23.58 3.64
C PHE A 654 11.61 22.49 2.63
N ALA A 655 10.94 22.42 1.46
CA ALA A 655 11.27 21.48 0.40
C ALA A 655 12.66 21.72 -0.20
N ALA A 656 13.07 22.98 -0.37
CA ALA A 656 14.39 23.38 -0.89
C ALA A 656 15.57 22.90 -0.04
N ARG A 657 15.38 22.59 1.23
CA ARG A 657 16.41 22.05 2.12
C ARG A 657 16.94 20.66 1.70
N HIS A 658 16.23 19.97 0.79
CA HIS A 658 16.68 18.71 0.20
C HIS A 658 17.80 18.88 -0.83
N VAL A 659 17.76 20.00 -1.58
CA VAL A 659 18.64 20.18 -2.73
C VAL A 659 20.09 20.37 -2.30
N ASN A 660 21.00 19.54 -2.82
CA ASN A 660 22.42 19.45 -2.46
C ASN A 660 22.72 19.13 -0.98
N ALA A 661 21.72 18.67 -0.23
CA ALA A 661 21.85 18.32 1.18
C ALA A 661 21.77 16.82 1.47
N TRP A 662 21.14 16.06 0.61
CA TRP A 662 20.88 14.61 0.74
C TRP A 662 20.64 14.15 2.19
N GLY A 663 21.66 13.58 2.85
CA GLY A 663 21.47 12.89 4.11
C GLY A 663 21.69 13.69 5.38
N LYS A 664 22.59 14.68 5.40
CA LYS A 664 23.13 15.20 6.66
C LYS A 664 22.10 15.87 7.57
N MET A 665 21.42 16.90 7.08
CA MET A 665 20.40 17.64 7.86
C MET A 665 19.25 16.73 8.26
N THR A 666 18.74 15.96 7.32
CA THR A 666 17.63 15.05 7.52
C THR A 666 17.95 13.98 8.56
N ALA A 667 19.17 13.40 8.53
CA ALA A 667 19.61 12.44 9.53
C ALA A 667 19.74 13.07 10.91
N ASP A 668 20.28 14.27 11.02
CA ASP A 668 20.42 14.99 12.30
C ASP A 668 19.03 15.26 12.92
N GLU A 669 18.04 15.66 12.12
CA GLU A 669 16.65 15.84 12.58
C GLU A 669 15.99 14.52 12.99
N ILE A 670 16.18 13.41 12.26
CA ILE A 670 15.65 12.10 12.64
C ILE A 670 16.26 11.62 13.95
N ILE A 671 17.58 11.76 14.13
CA ILE A 671 18.28 11.39 15.36
C ILE A 671 17.78 12.23 16.53
N GLU A 672 17.71 13.55 16.39
CA GLU A 672 17.24 14.47 17.42
C GLU A 672 15.77 14.17 17.78
N GLY A 673 14.89 14.06 16.78
CA GLY A 673 13.48 13.76 17.00
C GLY A 673 13.27 12.42 17.71
N THR A 674 14.05 11.40 17.34
CA THR A 674 14.00 10.09 18.02
C THR A 674 14.42 10.22 19.48
N ARG A 675 15.47 10.97 19.80
CA ARG A 675 15.91 11.21 21.19
C ARG A 675 14.87 11.93 22.01
N GLN A 676 14.29 13.01 21.45
CA GLN A 676 13.23 13.79 22.12
C GLN A 676 11.97 12.94 22.29
N PHE A 677 11.61 12.11 21.30
CA PHE A 677 10.48 11.20 21.40
C PHE A 677 10.64 10.22 22.56
N VAL A 678 11.79 9.56 22.67
CA VAL A 678 12.10 8.60 23.75
C VAL A 678 12.08 9.29 25.12
N ALA A 679 12.63 10.49 25.22
CA ALA A 679 12.64 11.26 26.46
C ALA A 679 11.22 11.67 26.92
N ALA A 680 10.34 12.00 25.97
CA ALA A 680 8.94 12.38 26.25
C ALA A 680 8.02 11.18 26.54
N HIS A 681 8.42 9.95 26.13
CA HIS A 681 7.57 8.77 26.20
C HIS A 681 8.22 7.65 27.05
N PRO A 682 8.03 7.68 28.38
CA PRO A 682 8.69 6.76 29.30
C PRO A 682 8.32 5.29 29.08
N TYR A 683 7.26 4.97 28.36
CA TYR A 683 6.90 3.62 27.96
C TYR A 683 7.75 3.06 26.80
N VAL A 684 8.61 3.85 26.17
CA VAL A 684 9.55 3.37 25.15
C VAL A 684 10.78 2.75 25.80
N ASP A 685 11.22 1.58 25.32
CA ASP A 685 12.51 0.99 25.67
C ASP A 685 13.60 1.56 24.74
N GLY A 686 14.31 2.60 25.22
CA GLY A 686 15.38 3.26 24.46
C GLY A 686 16.57 2.40 24.10
N LYS A 687 16.65 1.14 24.59
CA LYS A 687 17.68 0.16 24.21
C LYS A 687 17.20 -0.78 23.07
N LYS A 688 15.91 -0.76 22.75
CA LYS A 688 15.27 -1.64 21.78
C LYS A 688 14.59 -0.82 20.68
N MET A 689 15.40 -0.09 19.93
CA MET A 689 14.93 0.76 18.85
C MET A 689 15.44 0.25 17.50
N ALA A 690 14.60 0.31 16.48
CA ALA A 690 14.99 0.03 15.10
C ALA A 690 14.60 1.19 14.19
N CYS A 691 15.25 1.27 13.03
CA CYS A 691 14.88 2.17 11.96
C CYS A 691 14.64 1.39 10.65
N ILE A 692 13.73 1.89 9.81
CA ILE A 692 13.36 1.26 8.54
C ILE A 692 12.98 2.29 7.49
N GLY A 693 13.43 2.07 6.26
CA GLY A 693 13.03 2.86 5.10
C GLY A 693 13.35 2.15 3.79
N ALA A 694 12.75 2.65 2.71
CA ALA A 694 12.93 2.13 1.37
C ALA A 694 13.40 3.20 0.39
N SER A 695 14.12 2.78 -0.66
CA SER A 695 14.60 3.67 -1.71
C SER A 695 15.47 4.78 -1.09
N TYR A 696 15.05 6.03 -1.18
CA TYR A 696 15.70 7.11 -0.43
C TYR A 696 15.68 6.87 1.08
N GLY A 697 14.59 6.32 1.64
CA GLY A 697 14.54 5.90 3.05
C GLY A 697 15.50 4.76 3.38
N GLY A 698 15.79 3.90 2.41
CA GLY A 698 16.82 2.86 2.52
C GLY A 698 18.23 3.46 2.56
N PHE A 699 18.51 4.46 1.72
CA PHE A 699 19.71 5.29 1.83
C PHE A 699 19.80 5.95 3.21
N MET A 700 18.74 6.61 3.65
CA MET A 700 18.68 7.28 4.93
C MET A 700 18.93 6.30 6.10
N THR A 701 18.39 5.10 6.03
CA THR A 701 18.63 4.03 7.02
C THR A 701 20.11 3.69 7.09
N GLN A 702 20.75 3.41 5.95
CA GLN A 702 22.19 3.12 5.91
C GLN A 702 23.01 4.32 6.40
N TYR A 703 22.63 5.54 6.02
CA TYR A 703 23.32 6.76 6.43
C TYR A 703 23.19 7.05 7.93
N LEU A 704 22.00 6.90 8.50
CA LEU A 704 21.75 7.06 9.95
C LEU A 704 22.67 6.18 10.81
N ILE A 705 22.80 4.90 10.46
CA ILE A 705 23.61 3.95 11.23
C ILE A 705 25.12 4.16 11.07
N THR A 706 25.57 5.01 10.13
CA THR A 706 26.95 5.52 10.10
C THR A 706 27.15 6.70 11.06
N ARG A 707 26.06 7.36 11.50
CA ARG A 707 26.06 8.59 12.31
C ARG A 707 25.77 8.35 13.79
N THR A 708 25.07 7.25 14.09
CA THR A 708 24.66 6.92 15.47
C THR A 708 24.58 5.43 15.68
N ASP A 709 24.82 5.00 16.92
CA ASP A 709 24.67 3.61 17.38
C ASP A 709 23.44 3.42 18.30
N MET A 710 22.49 4.37 18.25
CA MET A 710 21.27 4.30 19.09
C MET A 710 20.31 3.17 18.71
N PHE A 711 20.37 2.65 17.47
CA PHE A 711 19.49 1.61 16.97
C PHE A 711 20.05 0.21 17.22
N ALA A 712 19.21 -0.68 17.75
CA ALA A 712 19.51 -2.09 17.95
C ALA A 712 19.35 -2.93 16.66
N ALA A 713 18.63 -2.42 15.66
CA ALA A 713 18.46 -3.03 14.34
C ALA A 713 18.11 -1.98 13.29
N ALA A 714 18.42 -2.28 12.02
CA ALA A 714 18.07 -1.45 10.89
C ALA A 714 17.59 -2.31 9.70
N VAL A 715 16.65 -1.79 8.90
CA VAL A 715 16.17 -2.43 7.67
C VAL A 715 16.22 -1.42 6.52
N SER A 716 17.02 -1.73 5.51
CA SER A 716 17.15 -0.92 4.28
C SER A 716 16.62 -1.71 3.09
N HIS A 717 15.49 -1.29 2.53
CA HIS A 717 14.95 -1.85 1.30
C HIS A 717 15.33 -1.00 0.10
N ALA A 718 15.95 -1.61 -0.92
CA ALA A 718 16.37 -0.97 -2.17
C ALA A 718 17.09 0.37 -1.91
N GLY A 719 17.96 0.39 -0.87
CA GLY A 719 18.63 1.62 -0.43
C GLY A 719 19.90 1.88 -1.21
N ILE A 720 20.17 3.17 -1.44
CA ILE A 720 21.38 3.66 -2.08
C ILE A 720 22.53 3.61 -1.07
N SER A 721 23.62 2.97 -1.40
CA SER A 721 24.83 2.94 -0.56
C SER A 721 25.92 3.90 -1.04
N SER A 722 25.93 4.19 -2.34
CA SER A 722 26.87 5.14 -2.96
C SER A 722 26.13 6.08 -3.90
N LEU A 723 26.16 7.37 -3.60
CA LEU A 723 25.52 8.39 -4.45
C LEU A 723 26.13 8.45 -5.85
N THR A 724 27.42 8.10 -6.00
CA THR A 724 28.11 8.09 -7.30
C THR A 724 27.63 6.94 -8.19
N SER A 725 27.55 5.70 -7.66
CA SER A 725 27.07 4.57 -8.46
C SER A 725 25.58 4.72 -8.80
N TYR A 726 24.75 5.11 -7.84
CA TYR A 726 23.35 5.40 -8.09
C TYR A 726 23.14 6.45 -9.19
N TRP A 727 23.90 7.56 -9.14
CA TRP A 727 23.82 8.61 -10.14
C TRP A 727 24.12 8.09 -11.54
N GLY A 728 25.15 7.25 -11.70
CA GLY A 728 25.60 6.76 -13.02
C GLY A 728 24.94 5.47 -13.51
N GLU A 729 24.63 4.53 -12.61
CA GLU A 729 24.10 3.21 -12.92
C GLU A 729 22.57 3.13 -12.86
N GLY A 730 21.94 3.82 -11.90
CA GLY A 730 20.47 3.86 -11.78
C GLY A 730 19.83 4.45 -13.02
N TYR A 731 18.77 3.80 -13.54
CA TYR A 731 18.09 4.31 -14.74
C TYR A 731 17.49 5.70 -14.53
N TRP A 732 17.08 5.99 -13.29
CA TRP A 732 16.53 7.28 -12.87
C TRP A 732 17.54 8.14 -12.08
N GLY A 733 18.71 7.58 -11.73
CA GLY A 733 19.65 8.23 -10.82
C GLY A 733 20.10 9.59 -11.29
N TYR A 734 20.50 9.74 -12.56
CA TYR A 734 20.95 11.01 -13.10
C TYR A 734 19.82 12.04 -13.25
N THR A 735 18.59 11.60 -13.60
CA THR A 735 17.42 12.50 -13.71
C THR A 735 16.91 12.94 -12.35
N TYR A 736 16.87 12.03 -11.36
CA TYR A 736 16.56 12.40 -9.98
C TYR A 736 17.58 13.40 -9.42
N SER A 737 18.85 13.14 -9.65
CA SER A 737 19.93 14.02 -9.21
C SER A 737 19.93 15.40 -9.92
N ALA A 738 19.29 15.53 -11.08
CA ALA A 738 19.09 16.82 -11.71
C ALA A 738 18.27 17.79 -10.85
N GLY A 739 17.32 17.28 -10.06
CA GLY A 739 16.58 18.06 -9.05
C GLY A 739 17.25 18.03 -7.67
N ALA A 740 17.55 16.84 -7.15
CA ALA A 740 18.07 16.65 -5.80
C ALA A 740 19.52 17.12 -5.61
N SER A 741 20.32 17.20 -6.69
CA SER A 741 21.72 17.62 -6.69
C SER A 741 22.00 18.66 -7.79
N THR A 742 21.10 19.62 -7.94
CA THR A 742 21.20 20.65 -9.00
C THR A 742 22.57 21.33 -9.04
N GLY A 743 23.23 21.26 -10.19
CA GLY A 743 24.58 21.82 -10.40
C GLY A 743 25.73 21.00 -9.81
N SER A 744 25.42 19.91 -9.07
CA SER A 744 26.41 19.05 -8.43
C SER A 744 26.54 17.71 -9.16
N TYR A 745 27.80 17.28 -9.32
CA TYR A 745 28.19 16.05 -9.98
C TYR A 745 29.36 15.38 -9.24
N PRO A 746 29.64 14.09 -9.45
CA PRO A 746 30.75 13.40 -8.78
C PRO A 746 32.12 14.07 -8.95
N TRP A 747 32.35 14.80 -10.04
CA TRP A 747 33.62 15.47 -10.33
C TRP A 747 33.74 16.89 -9.77
N ASN A 748 32.63 17.57 -9.42
CA ASN A 748 32.68 18.96 -8.91
C ASN A 748 32.19 19.12 -7.45
N ASN A 749 31.54 18.06 -6.86
CA ASN A 749 31.09 18.09 -5.47
C ASN A 749 31.36 16.73 -4.77
N LYS A 750 32.66 16.50 -4.48
CA LYS A 750 33.11 15.25 -3.82
C LYS A 750 32.52 15.08 -2.42
N GLU A 751 32.32 16.17 -1.67
CA GLU A 751 31.73 16.13 -0.34
C GLU A 751 30.34 15.49 -0.39
N LEU A 752 29.48 15.94 -1.31
CA LEU A 752 28.15 15.34 -1.48
C LEU A 752 28.25 13.86 -1.86
N TYR A 753 29.00 13.53 -2.90
CA TYR A 753 28.98 12.20 -3.51
C TYR A 753 29.78 11.14 -2.74
N THR A 754 30.75 11.56 -1.92
CA THR A 754 31.61 10.65 -1.14
C THR A 754 31.24 10.66 0.34
N GLU A 755 31.24 11.83 1.00
CA GLU A 755 31.07 11.88 2.46
C GLU A 755 29.65 11.56 2.92
N GLN A 756 28.65 11.88 2.09
CA GLN A 756 27.26 11.51 2.35
C GLN A 756 26.85 10.13 1.81
N SER A 757 27.77 9.42 1.15
CA SER A 757 27.54 8.01 0.77
C SER A 757 27.78 7.07 1.96
N PRO A 758 26.78 6.27 2.34
CA PRO A 758 26.94 5.30 3.46
C PRO A 758 28.11 4.34 3.28
N LEU A 759 28.37 3.89 2.04
CA LEU A 759 29.42 2.93 1.72
C LEU A 759 30.82 3.38 2.19
N TYR A 760 31.14 4.64 1.99
CA TYR A 760 32.47 5.18 2.39
C TYR A 760 32.60 5.43 3.90
N ASN A 761 31.54 5.17 4.66
CA ASN A 761 31.45 5.25 6.11
C ASN A 761 31.03 3.91 6.74
N ALA A 762 31.09 2.81 6.00
CA ALA A 762 30.66 1.48 6.45
C ALA A 762 31.42 0.97 7.69
N ASP A 763 32.68 1.38 7.88
CA ASP A 763 33.52 1.09 9.05
C ASP A 763 32.91 1.63 10.36
N LYS A 764 32.11 2.69 10.32
CA LYS A 764 31.46 3.31 11.48
C LYS A 764 30.19 2.56 11.92
N ILE A 765 29.61 1.71 11.07
CA ILE A 765 28.36 0.98 11.34
C ILE A 765 28.60 -0.06 12.45
N LYS A 766 27.73 -0.03 13.48
CA LYS A 766 27.69 -1.04 14.56
C LYS A 766 26.34 -1.75 14.59
N THR A 767 25.29 -1.09 14.12
CA THR A 767 23.91 -1.58 14.11
C THR A 767 23.78 -2.77 13.16
N PRO A 768 23.17 -3.89 13.58
CA PRO A 768 22.79 -4.99 12.70
C PRO A 768 21.89 -4.50 11.56
N LEU A 769 22.27 -4.78 10.30
CA LEU A 769 21.59 -4.31 9.12
C LEU A 769 20.98 -5.47 8.32
N LEU A 770 19.68 -5.37 8.02
CA LEU A 770 19.01 -6.18 7.01
C LEU A 770 18.90 -5.37 5.72
N LEU A 771 19.50 -5.88 4.64
CA LEU A 771 19.34 -5.39 3.28
C LEU A 771 18.28 -6.24 2.56
N LEU A 772 17.33 -5.58 1.93
CA LEU A 772 16.27 -6.19 1.10
C LEU A 772 16.29 -5.56 -0.28
N HIS A 773 16.25 -6.36 -1.38
CA HIS A 773 16.33 -5.82 -2.73
C HIS A 773 15.70 -6.75 -3.77
N GLY A 774 14.93 -6.20 -4.74
CA GLY A 774 14.49 -6.92 -5.92
C GLY A 774 15.64 -7.14 -6.89
N THR A 775 15.80 -8.37 -7.43
CA THR A 775 16.93 -8.67 -8.34
C THR A 775 16.83 -8.01 -9.71
N ALA A 776 15.65 -7.55 -10.10
CA ALA A 776 15.38 -6.85 -11.35
C ALA A 776 15.16 -5.33 -11.17
N ASP A 777 15.59 -4.76 -10.03
CA ASP A 777 15.44 -3.33 -9.75
C ASP A 777 16.32 -2.49 -10.68
N THR A 778 15.66 -1.69 -11.53
CA THR A 778 16.31 -0.77 -12.46
C THR A 778 16.34 0.66 -11.94
N ASN A 779 15.52 0.99 -10.92
CA ASN A 779 15.52 2.32 -10.32
C ASN A 779 16.74 2.52 -9.38
N VAL A 780 16.84 1.67 -8.37
CA VAL A 780 18.03 1.56 -7.53
C VAL A 780 18.66 0.20 -7.81
N PRO A 781 19.78 0.14 -8.55
CA PRO A 781 20.34 -1.16 -8.94
C PRO A 781 20.71 -2.03 -7.73
N PRO A 782 20.52 -3.37 -7.80
CA PRO A 782 20.86 -4.29 -6.69
C PRO A 782 22.32 -4.21 -6.27
N GLY A 783 23.20 -3.71 -7.13
CA GLY A 783 24.60 -3.39 -6.85
C GLY A 783 24.77 -2.51 -5.60
N GLU A 784 23.81 -1.61 -5.33
CA GLU A 784 23.84 -0.76 -4.14
C GLU A 784 23.79 -1.57 -2.85
N SER A 785 22.95 -2.58 -2.77
CA SER A 785 22.91 -3.49 -1.63
C SER A 785 24.09 -4.47 -1.60
N ILE A 786 24.53 -4.95 -2.77
CA ILE A 786 25.66 -5.89 -2.88
C ILE A 786 26.96 -5.26 -2.34
N GLN A 787 27.28 -4.02 -2.72
CA GLN A 787 28.49 -3.35 -2.26
C GLN A 787 28.49 -3.06 -0.76
N MET A 788 27.35 -2.65 -0.16
CA MET A 788 27.23 -2.45 1.29
C MET A 788 27.33 -3.79 2.05
N TYR A 789 26.66 -4.84 1.56
CA TYR A 789 26.77 -6.18 2.11
C TYR A 789 28.21 -6.67 2.12
N THR A 790 28.91 -6.54 0.98
CA THR A 790 30.32 -6.94 0.85
C THR A 790 31.21 -6.18 1.84
N ALA A 791 31.05 -4.86 1.94
CA ALA A 791 31.81 -4.03 2.87
C ALA A 791 31.62 -4.47 4.33
N LEU A 792 30.37 -4.66 4.76
CA LEU A 792 30.05 -5.06 6.13
C LEU A 792 30.48 -6.47 6.46
N LYS A 793 30.41 -7.43 5.50
CA LYS A 793 30.96 -8.80 5.70
C LYS A 793 32.49 -8.78 5.87
N ILE A 794 33.20 -8.02 5.03
CA ILE A 794 34.65 -7.85 5.14
C ILE A 794 35.03 -7.22 6.51
N LEU A 795 34.24 -6.26 6.97
CA LEU A 795 34.44 -5.59 8.28
C LEU A 795 34.00 -6.46 9.47
N GLY A 796 33.47 -7.66 9.27
CA GLY A 796 32.95 -8.53 10.33
C GLY A 796 31.72 -7.98 11.05
N LYS A 797 30.94 -7.12 10.39
CA LYS A 797 29.73 -6.48 10.94
C LYS A 797 28.52 -7.39 10.77
N PRO A 798 27.54 -7.35 11.70
CA PRO A 798 26.30 -8.11 11.56
C PRO A 798 25.43 -7.55 10.42
N VAL A 799 25.34 -8.27 9.31
CA VAL A 799 24.56 -7.92 8.12
C VAL A 799 23.95 -9.16 7.50
N GLU A 800 22.70 -9.04 7.11
CA GLU A 800 22.01 -10.02 6.28
C GLU A 800 21.53 -9.35 4.99
N PHE A 801 21.49 -10.11 3.89
CA PHE A 801 21.00 -9.64 2.60
C PHE A 801 20.03 -10.67 2.01
N VAL A 802 18.78 -10.26 1.87
CA VAL A 802 17.72 -11.08 1.26
C VAL A 802 17.29 -10.46 -0.07
N GLN A 803 17.50 -11.21 -1.15
CA GLN A 803 17.09 -10.83 -2.50
C GLN A 803 15.69 -11.35 -2.81
N VAL A 804 14.88 -10.53 -3.45
CA VAL A 804 13.54 -10.94 -3.94
C VAL A 804 13.65 -11.17 -5.45
N GLU A 805 13.68 -12.44 -5.84
CA GLU A 805 13.94 -12.86 -7.23
C GLU A 805 12.91 -12.30 -8.20
N SER A 806 13.39 -11.77 -9.34
CA SER A 806 12.58 -11.22 -10.44
C SER A 806 11.66 -10.05 -10.07
N GLU A 807 11.76 -9.50 -8.85
CA GLU A 807 11.05 -8.28 -8.46
C GLU A 807 11.88 -7.03 -8.79
N ASN A 808 11.16 -5.96 -9.14
CA ASN A 808 11.73 -4.64 -9.41
C ASN A 808 11.78 -3.81 -8.12
N HIS A 809 11.81 -2.49 -8.22
CA HIS A 809 11.90 -1.55 -7.09
C HIS A 809 10.77 -1.68 -6.08
N ILE A 810 9.58 -2.07 -6.52
CA ILE A 810 8.41 -2.36 -5.70
C ILE A 810 8.12 -3.86 -5.80
N ILE A 811 7.97 -4.52 -4.66
CA ILE A 811 7.62 -5.94 -4.60
C ILE A 811 6.11 -6.06 -4.88
N LEU A 812 5.74 -6.59 -6.04
CA LEU A 812 4.35 -6.66 -6.51
C LEU A 812 3.74 -8.05 -6.41
N ASP A 813 4.54 -9.11 -6.54
CA ASP A 813 4.03 -10.48 -6.38
C ASP A 813 3.44 -10.68 -4.97
N PHE A 814 2.21 -11.16 -4.92
CA PHE A 814 1.43 -11.27 -3.68
C PHE A 814 2.13 -12.15 -2.61
N LYS A 815 2.64 -13.32 -3.01
CA LYS A 815 3.27 -14.26 -2.09
C LYS A 815 4.62 -13.75 -1.63
N LYS A 816 5.44 -13.26 -2.56
CA LYS A 816 6.75 -12.66 -2.24
C LYS A 816 6.60 -11.45 -1.31
N ARG A 817 5.54 -10.66 -1.49
CA ARG A 817 5.25 -9.50 -0.63
C ARG A 817 4.91 -9.89 0.80
N ILE A 818 4.20 -11.01 1.00
CA ILE A 818 3.96 -11.57 2.33
C ILE A 818 5.27 -12.02 2.96
N GLU A 819 6.06 -12.86 2.27
CA GLU A 819 7.32 -13.39 2.78
C GLU A 819 8.38 -12.30 3.04
N TRP A 820 8.39 -11.28 2.20
CA TRP A 820 9.24 -10.10 2.40
C TRP A 820 8.87 -9.35 3.71
N ASN A 821 7.58 -9.17 3.99
CA ASN A 821 7.13 -8.59 5.26
C ASN A 821 7.46 -9.50 6.45
N HIS A 822 7.24 -10.82 6.32
CA HIS A 822 7.62 -11.78 7.36
C HIS A 822 9.12 -11.74 7.68
N THR A 823 9.96 -11.54 6.68
CA THR A 823 11.42 -11.35 6.85
C THR A 823 11.71 -10.12 7.74
N ILE A 824 11.04 -9.00 7.49
CA ILE A 824 11.18 -7.77 8.29
C ILE A 824 10.70 -8.01 9.73
N TYR A 825 9.55 -8.67 9.90
CA TYR A 825 8.99 -8.96 11.23
C TYR A 825 9.91 -9.89 12.04
N ALA A 826 10.44 -10.93 11.40
CA ALA A 826 11.39 -11.86 12.01
C ALA A 826 12.70 -11.18 12.41
N TRP A 827 13.19 -10.22 11.59
CA TRP A 827 14.37 -9.42 11.92
C TRP A 827 14.14 -8.55 13.16
N PHE A 828 13.01 -7.86 13.23
CA PHE A 828 12.66 -7.05 14.40
C PHE A 828 12.45 -7.90 15.67
N ALA A 829 11.79 -9.07 15.55
CA ALA A 829 11.63 -9.99 16.66
C ALA A 829 12.99 -10.44 17.23
N LYS A 830 13.91 -10.82 16.34
CA LYS A 830 15.26 -11.26 16.70
C LYS A 830 16.02 -10.21 17.51
N TRP A 831 16.04 -8.96 17.06
CA TRP A 831 16.89 -7.93 17.63
C TRP A 831 16.19 -7.07 18.71
N LEU A 832 14.89 -6.84 18.60
CA LEU A 832 14.16 -5.97 19.54
C LEU A 832 13.48 -6.75 20.68
N LYS A 833 13.11 -8.02 20.43
CA LYS A 833 12.44 -8.88 21.43
C LYS A 833 13.30 -10.03 21.92
N ASN A 834 14.54 -10.17 21.40
CA ASN A 834 15.43 -11.31 21.64
C ASN A 834 14.75 -12.65 21.29
N ASP A 835 13.94 -12.65 20.24
CA ASP A 835 13.19 -13.80 19.75
C ASP A 835 13.64 -14.15 18.33
N SER A 836 14.57 -15.09 18.22
CA SER A 836 15.13 -15.54 16.94
C SER A 836 14.35 -16.71 16.30
N GLY A 837 13.30 -17.21 16.96
CA GLY A 837 12.57 -18.39 16.50
C GLY A 837 12.08 -18.26 15.06
N TRP A 838 11.41 -17.15 14.75
CA TRP A 838 10.91 -16.88 13.41
C TRP A 838 12.02 -16.72 12.36
N TRP A 839 13.09 -15.98 12.69
CA TRP A 839 14.23 -15.82 11.79
C TRP A 839 14.90 -17.17 11.47
N ASN A 840 15.09 -18.01 12.50
CA ASN A 840 15.69 -19.34 12.34
C ASN A 840 14.79 -20.28 11.52
N GLU A 841 13.48 -20.16 11.61
CA GLU A 841 12.56 -20.93 10.75
C GLU A 841 12.67 -20.54 9.27
N LEU A 842 12.85 -19.24 8.98
CA LEU A 842 12.96 -18.73 7.60
C LEU A 842 14.37 -18.97 7.01
N TYR A 843 15.42 -18.77 7.82
CA TYR A 843 16.81 -18.66 7.34
C TYR A 843 17.85 -19.43 8.17
N GLY A 844 17.45 -20.17 9.17
CA GLY A 844 18.37 -20.98 9.98
C GLY A 844 18.96 -22.16 9.19
N ASP A 845 20.21 -22.48 9.46
CA ASP A 845 20.81 -23.72 8.96
C ASP A 845 20.00 -24.92 9.47
N LYS A 846 19.59 -25.81 8.55
CA LYS A 846 18.85 -27.05 8.88
C LYS A 846 19.78 -28.12 9.44
#